data_f4533d3d0529d793ef0e21d224af75df
#
_entry.id   f4533d3d0529d793ef0e21d224af75df
#
_cell.length_a   1.000
_cell.length_b   1.000
_cell.length_c   1.000
_cell.angle_alpha   90.00
_cell.angle_beta   90.00
_cell.angle_gamma   90.00
#
_symmetry.space_group_name_H-M   'P 1'
#
loop_
_entity.id
_entity.type
_entity.pdbx_description
1 polymer ?
#
loop_
_entity_poly.entity_id
_entity_poly.type
_entity_poly.pdbx_seq_one_letter_code
_entity_poly.pdbx_strand_id
1 'polypeptide(L)'
;MISEDRNKDKLLACLGIVCNLFKVRFLPESALAGLPLVEGKLIPSLMGRACEHVGIEGKLESVSLDRLVEIELPAILILQNNDALVLLRCTDPNTFEVLKPENPDQINVMSKEDLKAIYGGYAILTSVMVKSDQRSRAFGDIEEASWFWQAFGHNRKIYLHVIIAAFLTNLFVLVAPLFVMNVYDRVVPNQAMTTLWVLAIGAMIFFLFDLAARMLRHYLIDMAGRNADKEMSARIFKQLLGLRMANRPVSAGAVASYFTEFEALQEFFTSAAFVSLIDLPFIFLYLLAVWIIGGSLVWIPLIAIPVTILIAYVLEIPSRQAIKNTLSGVTYRQALLVESIGGVEAIKSLNAEGMMQRHWENSVRKTTEAGSISRFYSALTMNLTVWVQQVVVIAVVIYGVYLITEGSLTVGGLIACTILAGRAMMLGQLSGLLNRLERSRAALRAVTRMMSMPTDRSVREGFIQRPVLKGNIALDNVTFFYPNERVAALDKVTLQIKEGERVGIVGKIGSGKSTLLKLINGLYSPTQGFVRIDGTDNSEIDPYDLRRNVHYVSDDSVLFYGTIRDNIAMGNPRATDEEILHAAHLAGVDKIVQMHPSGYDMPVGERGQLLSSGQRQAVALARALLANAPVLMLDEPTGSVDNGFEKDFMAALPPYLKGKTLLVVTHRASVLEMVDRIIVLDAGRLVADGPKAVILEKLMK
;
A
#
# COMPACT_ATOMS: atom_id res chain seq x y z
N MET A 1 12.88 -21.50 -27.09
CA MET A 1 12.34 -21.11 -25.77
C MET A 1 11.50 -19.81 -25.75
N ILE A 2 11.75 -18.81 -26.59
CA ILE A 2 10.94 -17.57 -26.64
C ILE A 2 9.60 -17.72 -27.38
N SER A 3 9.43 -18.71 -28.24
CA SER A 3 8.21 -18.89 -29.06
C SER A 3 7.10 -19.70 -28.40
N GLU A 4 7.40 -20.61 -27.48
CA GLU A 4 6.38 -21.42 -26.79
C GLU A 4 5.67 -20.69 -25.65
N ASP A 5 6.33 -19.73 -24.99
CA ASP A 5 5.74 -18.93 -23.91
C ASP A 5 4.75 -17.86 -24.41
N ARG A 6 4.86 -17.43 -25.67
CA ARG A 6 3.97 -16.42 -26.29
C ARG A 6 2.52 -16.90 -26.42
N ASN A 7 2.29 -18.19 -26.51
CA ASN A 7 0.94 -18.74 -26.69
C ASN A 7 0.19 -18.96 -25.36
N LYS A 8 0.89 -18.91 -24.22
CA LYS A 8 0.30 -19.15 -22.90
C LYS A 8 -0.28 -17.89 -22.23
N ASP A 9 0.29 -16.70 -22.51
CA ASP A 9 -0.15 -15.41 -21.92
C ASP A 9 -0.31 -14.34 -23.02
N LYS A 10 -1.51 -14.24 -23.58
CA LYS A 10 -1.82 -13.35 -24.71
C LYS A 10 -1.73 -11.86 -24.34
N LEU A 11 -2.04 -11.48 -23.10
CA LEU A 11 -1.88 -10.10 -22.64
C LEU A 11 -0.42 -9.68 -22.60
N LEU A 12 0.44 -10.54 -22.09
CA LEU A 12 1.89 -10.30 -22.08
C LEU A 12 2.47 -10.22 -23.49
N ALA A 13 1.99 -11.07 -24.42
CA ALA A 13 2.39 -11.03 -25.82
C ALA A 13 1.96 -9.73 -26.50
N CYS A 14 0.73 -9.24 -26.23
CA CYS A 14 0.25 -7.94 -26.71
C CYS A 14 1.11 -6.78 -26.18
N LEU A 15 1.51 -6.81 -24.91
CA LEU A 15 2.43 -5.82 -24.35
C LEU A 15 3.77 -5.82 -25.08
N GLY A 16 4.30 -7.00 -25.40
CA GLY A 16 5.53 -7.12 -26.21
C GLY A 16 5.40 -6.50 -27.60
N ILE A 17 4.26 -6.67 -28.28
CA ILE A 17 3.98 -6.03 -29.57
C ILE A 17 3.96 -4.51 -29.43
N VAL A 18 3.27 -3.98 -28.42
CA VAL A 18 3.20 -2.52 -28.15
C VAL A 18 4.58 -1.95 -27.84
N CYS A 19 5.38 -2.65 -27.04
CA CYS A 19 6.77 -2.24 -26.75
C CYS A 19 7.62 -2.16 -28.04
N ASN A 20 7.48 -3.13 -28.95
CA ASN A 20 8.17 -3.10 -30.23
C ASN A 20 7.74 -1.92 -31.12
N LEU A 21 6.44 -1.60 -31.13
CA LEU A 21 5.90 -0.45 -31.85
C LEU A 21 6.46 0.88 -31.32
N PHE A 22 6.60 1.00 -30.02
CA PHE A 22 7.19 2.18 -29.38
C PHE A 22 8.74 2.16 -29.36
N LYS A 23 9.38 1.12 -29.91
CA LYS A 23 10.84 0.90 -29.86
C LYS A 23 11.40 0.86 -28.45
N VAL A 24 10.60 0.40 -27.51
CA VAL A 24 10.99 0.18 -26.11
C VAL A 24 11.45 -1.27 -25.97
N ARG A 25 12.57 -1.48 -25.27
CA ARG A 25 13.08 -2.84 -25.03
C ARG A 25 12.11 -3.61 -24.15
N PHE A 26 11.63 -4.74 -24.64
CA PHE A 26 10.71 -5.61 -23.93
C PHE A 26 11.40 -6.86 -23.40
N LEU A 27 11.28 -7.07 -22.09
CA LEU A 27 11.67 -8.29 -21.41
C LEU A 27 10.45 -8.80 -20.63
N PRO A 28 9.88 -9.98 -21.03
CA PRO A 28 8.66 -10.51 -20.39
C PRO A 28 8.75 -10.59 -18.87
N GLU A 29 9.89 -10.97 -18.37
CA GLU A 29 10.18 -11.18 -16.97
C GLU A 29 10.26 -9.86 -16.20
N SER A 30 10.83 -8.83 -16.79
CA SER A 30 10.87 -7.48 -16.21
C SER A 30 9.45 -6.88 -16.14
N ALA A 31 8.63 -7.12 -17.17
CA ALA A 31 7.23 -6.67 -17.20
C ALA A 31 6.41 -7.28 -16.05
N LEU A 32 6.68 -8.51 -15.69
CA LEU A 32 5.93 -9.27 -14.68
C LEU A 32 6.54 -9.19 -13.27
N ALA A 33 7.70 -8.58 -13.14
CA ALA A 33 8.46 -8.52 -11.89
C ALA A 33 7.62 -8.02 -10.70
N GLY A 34 7.44 -8.87 -9.68
CA GLY A 34 6.71 -8.50 -8.45
C GLY A 34 5.21 -8.24 -8.64
N LEU A 35 4.60 -8.60 -9.78
CA LEU A 35 3.16 -8.50 -9.97
C LEU A 35 2.44 -9.72 -9.36
N PRO A 36 1.28 -9.53 -8.71
CA PRO A 36 0.46 -10.63 -8.20
C PRO A 36 -0.27 -11.33 -9.35
N LEU A 37 0.44 -12.24 -10.02
CA LEU A 37 -0.11 -13.01 -11.15
C LEU A 37 -1.21 -13.96 -10.68
N VAL A 38 -2.22 -14.20 -11.52
CA VAL A 38 -3.26 -15.19 -11.29
C VAL A 38 -2.94 -16.40 -12.16
N GLU A 39 -2.74 -17.57 -11.54
CA GLU A 39 -2.32 -18.80 -12.24
C GLU A 39 -1.08 -18.60 -13.15
N GLY A 40 -0.14 -17.76 -12.71
CA GLY A 40 1.07 -17.43 -13.47
C GLY A 40 0.85 -16.52 -14.68
N LYS A 41 -0.38 -16.01 -14.91
CA LYS A 41 -0.75 -15.17 -16.06
C LYS A 41 -1.02 -13.72 -15.66
N LEU A 42 -0.81 -12.82 -16.62
CA LEU A 42 -1.16 -11.42 -16.50
C LEU A 42 -2.67 -11.23 -16.69
N ILE A 43 -3.29 -10.44 -15.83
CA ILE A 43 -4.71 -10.09 -15.92
C ILE A 43 -4.88 -8.61 -16.31
N PRO A 44 -6.01 -8.20 -16.92
CA PRO A 44 -6.22 -6.83 -17.40
C PRO A 44 -6.00 -5.74 -16.34
N SER A 45 -6.37 -6.01 -15.09
CA SER A 45 -6.19 -5.06 -13.98
C SER A 45 -4.72 -4.81 -13.59
N LEU A 46 -3.80 -5.70 -13.97
CA LEU A 46 -2.37 -5.57 -13.71
C LEU A 46 -1.60 -4.95 -14.88
N MET A 47 -2.24 -4.81 -16.06
CA MET A 47 -1.58 -4.32 -17.26
C MET A 47 -0.97 -2.92 -17.10
N GLY A 48 -1.64 -2.01 -16.39
CA GLY A 48 -1.07 -0.69 -16.10
C GLY A 48 0.28 -0.77 -15.39
N ARG A 49 0.39 -1.65 -14.39
CA ARG A 49 1.65 -1.89 -13.66
C ARG A 49 2.70 -2.59 -14.51
N ALA A 50 2.27 -3.54 -15.36
CA ALA A 50 3.18 -4.21 -16.30
C ALA A 50 3.75 -3.22 -17.32
N CYS A 51 2.93 -2.30 -17.83
CA CYS A 51 3.36 -1.21 -18.71
C CYS A 51 4.38 -0.29 -18.03
N GLU A 52 4.13 0.13 -16.78
CA GLU A 52 5.07 0.95 -15.99
C GLU A 52 6.45 0.29 -15.87
N HIS A 53 6.51 -1.03 -15.67
CA HIS A 53 7.76 -1.78 -15.52
C HIS A 53 8.62 -1.78 -16.79
N VAL A 54 8.01 -1.64 -17.95
CA VAL A 54 8.73 -1.56 -19.25
C VAL A 54 8.88 -0.11 -19.76
N GLY A 55 8.45 0.89 -18.98
CA GLY A 55 8.60 2.31 -19.34
C GLY A 55 7.51 2.84 -20.28
N ILE A 56 6.34 2.20 -20.28
CA ILE A 56 5.14 2.60 -21.01
C ILE A 56 4.06 2.95 -19.98
N GLU A 57 3.29 3.97 -20.23
CA GLU A 57 2.07 4.25 -19.48
C GLU A 57 0.93 3.42 -20.06
N GLY A 58 0.20 2.69 -19.22
CA GLY A 58 -0.92 1.85 -19.63
C GLY A 58 -2.14 2.08 -18.76
N LYS A 59 -3.30 2.41 -19.34
CA LYS A 59 -4.53 2.68 -18.61
C LYS A 59 -5.68 1.82 -19.12
N LEU A 60 -6.25 1.01 -18.22
CA LEU A 60 -7.45 0.23 -18.53
C LEU A 60 -8.68 1.13 -18.47
N GLU A 61 -9.38 1.27 -19.58
CA GLU A 61 -10.64 2.04 -19.68
C GLU A 61 -11.75 1.23 -20.35
N SER A 62 -12.99 1.54 -19.98
CA SER A 62 -14.16 1.05 -20.71
C SER A 62 -14.40 1.98 -21.90
N VAL A 63 -14.25 1.47 -23.11
CA VAL A 63 -14.34 2.22 -24.36
C VAL A 63 -15.35 1.55 -25.27
N SER A 64 -16.37 2.30 -25.73
CA SER A 64 -17.32 1.80 -26.74
C SER A 64 -16.65 1.73 -28.11
N LEU A 65 -17.15 0.83 -28.97
CA LEU A 65 -16.62 0.67 -30.36
C LEU A 65 -16.61 1.98 -31.16
N ASP A 66 -17.60 2.85 -30.95
CA ASP A 66 -17.69 4.12 -31.65
C ASP A 66 -16.62 5.12 -31.21
N ARG A 67 -16.11 4.97 -29.99
CA ARG A 67 -15.03 5.79 -29.42
C ARG A 67 -13.62 5.25 -29.71
N LEU A 68 -13.49 4.05 -30.23
CA LEU A 68 -12.18 3.50 -30.60
C LEU A 68 -11.48 4.32 -31.71
N VAL A 69 -12.23 5.07 -32.50
CA VAL A 69 -11.69 5.95 -33.55
C VAL A 69 -11.04 7.21 -32.97
N GLU A 70 -11.44 7.61 -31.74
CA GLU A 70 -11.02 8.85 -31.06
C GLU A 70 -9.87 8.63 -30.07
N ILE A 71 -9.45 7.38 -29.82
CA ILE A 71 -8.41 7.08 -28.81
C ILE A 71 -7.00 7.18 -29.41
N GLU A 72 -6.04 7.45 -28.51
CA GLU A 72 -4.62 7.37 -28.84
C GLU A 72 -4.21 5.92 -29.13
N LEU A 73 -3.52 5.68 -30.21
CA LEU A 73 -3.08 4.36 -30.66
C LEU A 73 -1.56 4.23 -30.61
N PRO A 74 -1.00 3.04 -30.42
CA PRO A 74 -1.65 1.73 -30.34
C PRO A 74 -2.35 1.47 -28.99
N ALA A 75 -3.40 0.64 -28.99
CA ALA A 75 -4.11 0.22 -27.79
C ALA A 75 -4.30 -1.31 -27.75
N ILE A 76 -4.36 -1.90 -26.56
CA ILE A 76 -4.64 -3.33 -26.40
C ILE A 76 -6.12 -3.50 -26.10
N LEU A 77 -6.85 -4.19 -26.97
CA LEU A 77 -8.27 -4.49 -26.79
C LEU A 77 -8.45 -5.82 -26.06
N ILE A 78 -9.36 -5.85 -25.09
CA ILE A 78 -9.71 -7.05 -24.33
C ILE A 78 -10.94 -7.68 -24.97
N LEU A 79 -10.86 -8.97 -25.26
CA LEU A 79 -11.92 -9.74 -25.90
C LEU A 79 -12.83 -10.41 -24.87
N GLN A 80 -14.05 -10.83 -25.30
CA GLN A 80 -15.05 -11.45 -24.42
C GLN A 80 -14.59 -12.75 -23.75
N ASN A 81 -13.66 -13.47 -24.38
CA ASN A 81 -13.05 -14.71 -23.86
C ASN A 81 -11.81 -14.48 -22.98
N ASN A 82 -11.56 -13.25 -22.52
CA ASN A 82 -10.34 -12.82 -21.84
C ASN A 82 -9.06 -12.91 -22.68
N ASP A 83 -9.16 -13.06 -23.98
CA ASP A 83 -8.06 -12.90 -24.91
C ASP A 83 -7.79 -11.41 -25.18
N ALA A 84 -6.72 -11.12 -25.90
CA ALA A 84 -6.35 -9.75 -26.24
C ALA A 84 -5.81 -9.65 -27.67
N LEU A 85 -5.93 -8.47 -28.26
CA LEU A 85 -5.30 -8.09 -29.51
C LEU A 85 -4.85 -6.62 -29.46
N VAL A 86 -3.92 -6.25 -30.34
CA VAL A 86 -3.40 -4.88 -30.42
C VAL A 86 -4.08 -4.16 -31.58
N LEU A 87 -4.73 -3.04 -31.30
CA LEU A 87 -5.27 -2.12 -32.29
C LEU A 87 -4.18 -1.14 -32.71
N LEU A 88 -3.82 -1.15 -34.01
CA LEU A 88 -2.76 -0.30 -34.56
C LEU A 88 -3.28 1.06 -34.99
N ARG A 89 -4.33 1.06 -35.80
CA ARG A 89 -5.01 2.28 -36.29
C ARG A 89 -6.39 1.96 -36.84
N CYS A 90 -7.19 2.99 -36.91
CA CYS A 90 -8.49 2.97 -37.55
C CYS A 90 -8.32 3.63 -38.92
N THR A 91 -8.52 2.89 -40.00
CA THR A 91 -8.40 3.41 -41.39
C THR A 91 -9.66 4.17 -41.78
N ASP A 92 -10.83 3.65 -41.38
CA ASP A 92 -12.15 4.23 -41.52
C ASP A 92 -13.00 3.93 -40.26
N PRO A 93 -14.12 4.63 -40.01
CA PRO A 93 -14.99 4.35 -38.86
C PRO A 93 -15.50 2.90 -38.78
N ASN A 94 -15.40 2.14 -39.85
CA ASN A 94 -15.84 0.75 -39.96
C ASN A 94 -14.70 -0.26 -40.16
N THR A 95 -13.44 0.18 -40.22
CA THR A 95 -12.30 -0.71 -40.55
C THR A 95 -11.16 -0.51 -39.58
N PHE A 96 -10.74 -1.58 -38.92
CA PHE A 96 -9.74 -1.61 -37.85
C PHE A 96 -8.54 -2.49 -38.26
N GLU A 97 -7.33 -1.96 -38.19
CA GLU A 97 -6.09 -2.72 -38.35
C GLU A 97 -5.64 -3.24 -37.00
N VAL A 98 -5.54 -4.56 -36.88
CA VAL A 98 -5.19 -5.24 -35.63
C VAL A 98 -4.05 -6.23 -35.80
N LEU A 99 -3.26 -6.40 -34.74
CA LEU A 99 -2.25 -7.45 -34.62
C LEU A 99 -2.71 -8.50 -33.61
N LYS A 100 -2.61 -9.76 -34.00
CA LYS A 100 -2.90 -10.89 -33.11
C LYS A 100 -1.61 -11.40 -32.46
N PRO A 101 -1.65 -11.81 -31.17
CA PRO A 101 -0.47 -12.34 -30.47
C PRO A 101 0.17 -13.54 -31.16
N GLU A 102 -0.63 -14.36 -31.85
CA GLU A 102 -0.18 -15.57 -32.55
C GLU A 102 0.68 -15.23 -33.79
N ASN A 103 0.35 -14.11 -34.45
CA ASN A 103 1.05 -13.66 -35.69
C ASN A 103 1.36 -12.15 -35.59
N PRO A 104 2.37 -11.75 -34.79
CA PRO A 104 2.65 -10.35 -34.49
C PRO A 104 3.13 -9.51 -35.71
N ASP A 105 3.59 -10.15 -36.78
CA ASP A 105 4.10 -9.47 -37.96
C ASP A 105 3.04 -9.32 -39.07
N GLN A 106 1.85 -9.92 -38.91
CA GLN A 106 0.78 -9.88 -39.89
C GLN A 106 -0.33 -8.92 -39.45
N ILE A 107 -0.49 -7.83 -40.18
CA ILE A 107 -1.62 -6.90 -39.98
C ILE A 107 -2.91 -7.56 -40.50
N ASN A 108 -3.89 -7.68 -39.63
CA ASN A 108 -5.22 -8.17 -39.98
C ASN A 108 -6.19 -6.99 -40.03
N VAL A 109 -6.98 -6.93 -41.08
CA VAL A 109 -8.02 -5.92 -41.23
C VAL A 109 -9.36 -6.53 -40.77
N MET A 110 -10.02 -5.92 -39.84
CA MET A 110 -11.31 -6.37 -39.29
C MET A 110 -12.40 -5.34 -39.51
N SER A 111 -13.60 -5.81 -39.84
CA SER A 111 -14.76 -4.93 -39.90
C SER A 111 -15.28 -4.60 -38.51
N LYS A 112 -16.10 -3.53 -38.40
CA LYS A 112 -16.76 -3.15 -37.15
C LYS A 112 -17.68 -4.26 -36.62
N GLU A 113 -18.32 -5.01 -37.50
CA GLU A 113 -19.22 -6.10 -37.14
C GLU A 113 -18.42 -7.29 -36.57
N ASP A 114 -17.31 -7.66 -37.18
CA ASP A 114 -16.44 -8.73 -36.71
C ASP A 114 -15.84 -8.37 -35.35
N LEU A 115 -15.38 -7.12 -35.18
CA LEU A 115 -14.81 -6.67 -33.92
C LEU A 115 -15.88 -6.61 -32.83
N LYS A 116 -17.12 -6.20 -33.16
CA LYS A 116 -18.25 -6.15 -32.22
C LYS A 116 -18.59 -7.55 -31.66
N ALA A 117 -18.44 -8.58 -32.46
CA ALA A 117 -18.73 -9.95 -32.06
C ALA A 117 -17.76 -10.49 -30.98
N ILE A 118 -16.55 -9.96 -30.92
CA ILE A 118 -15.48 -10.49 -30.02
C ILE A 118 -15.02 -9.50 -28.95
N TYR A 119 -15.27 -8.20 -29.10
CA TYR A 119 -14.80 -7.16 -28.19
C TYR A 119 -15.52 -7.17 -26.85
N GLY A 120 -14.77 -7.13 -25.74
CA GLY A 120 -15.27 -7.17 -24.37
C GLY A 120 -15.62 -5.81 -23.76
N GLY A 121 -15.49 -4.70 -24.52
CA GLY A 121 -15.84 -3.35 -24.06
C GLY A 121 -14.73 -2.65 -23.24
N TYR A 122 -13.53 -3.23 -23.13
CA TYR A 122 -12.40 -2.67 -22.42
C TYR A 122 -11.17 -2.57 -23.30
N ALA A 123 -10.46 -1.45 -23.19
CA ALA A 123 -9.19 -1.23 -23.88
C ALA A 123 -8.13 -0.74 -22.89
N ILE A 124 -6.87 -1.13 -23.15
CA ILE A 124 -5.72 -0.58 -22.44
C ILE A 124 -5.08 0.44 -23.38
N LEU A 125 -5.25 1.71 -23.03
CA LEU A 125 -4.62 2.82 -23.74
C LEU A 125 -3.16 2.85 -23.38
N THR A 126 -2.26 2.94 -24.37
CA THR A 126 -0.82 2.90 -24.14
C THR A 126 -0.15 4.14 -24.72
N SER A 127 0.79 4.71 -23.95
CA SER A 127 1.63 5.84 -24.38
C SER A 127 3.06 5.68 -23.86
N VAL A 128 4.01 6.33 -24.52
CA VAL A 128 5.40 6.31 -24.05
C VAL A 128 5.53 7.20 -22.83
N MET A 129 6.10 6.68 -21.74
CA MET A 129 6.35 7.46 -20.54
C MET A 129 7.36 8.58 -20.84
N VAL A 130 6.92 9.82 -20.81
CA VAL A 130 7.81 10.98 -20.99
C VAL A 130 8.67 11.10 -19.73
N LYS A 131 9.98 10.82 -19.85
CA LYS A 131 10.93 11.09 -18.77
C LYS A 131 11.00 12.60 -18.56
N SER A 132 10.49 13.09 -17.44
CA SER A 132 10.61 14.52 -17.08
C SER A 132 12.09 14.90 -16.96
N ASP A 133 12.47 15.98 -17.65
CA ASP A 133 13.85 16.52 -17.65
C ASP A 133 14.25 16.92 -16.20
N GLN A 134 15.50 16.64 -15.85
CA GLN A 134 16.07 17.00 -14.53
C GLN A 134 15.97 18.50 -14.23
N ARG A 135 15.79 19.34 -15.23
CA ARG A 135 15.63 20.80 -15.11
C ARG A 135 14.27 21.24 -14.54
N SER A 136 13.24 20.42 -14.65
CA SER A 136 11.91 20.68 -14.06
C SER A 136 11.85 20.37 -12.57
N ARG A 137 12.90 19.78 -11.99
CA ARG A 137 12.98 19.35 -10.57
C ARG A 137 13.22 20.51 -9.57
N ALA A 138 13.51 21.72 -10.05
CA ALA A 138 13.73 22.90 -9.19
C ALA A 138 12.47 23.43 -8.48
N PHE A 139 11.28 22.84 -8.75
CA PHE A 139 9.99 23.18 -8.12
C PHE A 139 9.44 22.05 -7.20
N GLY A 140 10.31 21.20 -6.66
CA GLY A 140 9.98 19.89 -6.08
C GLY A 140 9.53 19.85 -4.61
N ASP A 141 9.25 20.96 -3.93
CA ASP A 141 8.86 20.93 -2.50
C ASP A 141 7.35 20.70 -2.25
N ILE A 142 6.54 20.47 -3.30
CA ILE A 142 5.09 20.25 -3.16
C ILE A 142 4.69 18.75 -3.25
N GLU A 143 5.66 17.85 -3.42
CA GLU A 143 5.36 16.43 -3.72
C GLU A 143 4.96 15.56 -2.51
N GLU A 144 5.10 16.01 -1.26
CA GLU A 144 4.91 15.13 -0.08
C GLU A 144 3.48 14.58 0.09
N ALA A 145 2.45 15.24 -0.44
CA ALA A 145 1.07 14.77 -0.36
C ALA A 145 0.43 14.46 -1.73
N SER A 146 1.20 14.51 -2.83
CA SER A 146 0.67 14.34 -4.19
C SER A 146 0.05 12.96 -4.41
N TRP A 147 0.65 11.90 -3.85
CA TRP A 147 0.17 10.52 -3.94
C TRP A 147 -1.27 10.37 -3.41
N PHE A 148 -1.58 11.07 -2.32
CA PHE A 148 -2.89 11.05 -1.69
C PHE A 148 -3.93 11.81 -2.52
N TRP A 149 -3.60 13.06 -2.92
CA TRP A 149 -4.52 13.90 -3.71
C TRP A 149 -4.75 13.37 -5.13
N GLN A 150 -3.79 12.63 -5.70
CA GLN A 150 -3.97 11.96 -6.99
C GLN A 150 -5.08 10.90 -6.93
N ALA A 151 -5.16 10.10 -5.87
CA ALA A 151 -6.23 9.11 -5.70
C ALA A 151 -7.63 9.76 -5.63
N PHE A 152 -7.71 10.96 -5.02
CA PHE A 152 -8.96 11.75 -5.01
C PHE A 152 -9.25 12.42 -6.37
N GLY A 153 -8.21 12.80 -7.10
CA GLY A 153 -8.33 13.46 -8.39
C GLY A 153 -9.09 12.64 -9.43
N HIS A 154 -8.95 11.33 -9.41
CA HIS A 154 -9.69 10.42 -10.30
C HIS A 154 -11.21 10.45 -10.07
N ASN A 155 -11.67 10.80 -8.87
CA ASN A 155 -13.07 10.81 -8.47
C ASN A 155 -13.72 12.21 -8.52
N ARG A 156 -13.11 13.21 -9.20
CA ARG A 156 -13.59 14.60 -9.24
C ARG A 156 -15.07 14.73 -9.60
N LYS A 157 -15.54 13.93 -10.55
CA LYS A 157 -16.95 13.95 -10.98
C LYS A 157 -17.90 13.53 -9.84
N ILE A 158 -17.52 12.52 -9.06
CA ILE A 158 -18.31 12.05 -7.93
C ILE A 158 -18.40 13.13 -6.86
N TYR A 159 -17.26 13.77 -6.51
CA TYR A 159 -17.26 14.87 -5.53
C TYR A 159 -18.08 16.08 -5.98
N LEU A 160 -18.10 16.40 -7.28
CA LEU A 160 -18.99 17.44 -7.80
C LEU A 160 -20.48 17.10 -7.55
N HIS A 161 -20.88 15.84 -7.81
CA HIS A 161 -22.26 15.41 -7.52
C HIS A 161 -22.57 15.44 -6.00
N VAL A 162 -21.58 15.12 -5.15
CA VAL A 162 -21.72 15.23 -3.69
C VAL A 162 -21.96 16.69 -3.28
N ILE A 163 -21.24 17.66 -3.85
CA ILE A 163 -21.41 19.08 -3.58
C ILE A 163 -22.80 19.55 -4.03
N ILE A 164 -23.27 19.12 -5.21
CA ILE A 164 -24.62 19.43 -5.70
C ILE A 164 -25.69 18.85 -4.76
N ALA A 165 -25.53 17.60 -4.34
CA ALA A 165 -26.45 16.96 -3.40
C ALA A 165 -26.44 17.68 -2.03
N ALA A 166 -25.27 18.12 -1.55
CA ALA A 166 -25.14 18.92 -0.34
C ALA A 166 -25.86 20.27 -0.46
N PHE A 167 -25.70 20.96 -1.59
CA PHE A 167 -26.42 22.21 -1.87
C PHE A 167 -27.95 22.02 -1.83
N LEU A 168 -28.46 21.00 -2.51
CA LEU A 168 -29.89 20.67 -2.50
C LEU A 168 -30.42 20.34 -1.11
N THR A 169 -29.70 19.49 -0.37
CA THR A 169 -30.05 19.12 0.99
C THR A 169 -30.12 20.36 1.90
N ASN A 170 -29.11 21.23 1.86
CA ASN A 170 -29.08 22.44 2.69
C ASN A 170 -30.14 23.47 2.26
N LEU A 171 -30.52 23.49 0.99
CA LEU A 171 -31.66 24.30 0.48
C LEU A 171 -33.00 23.77 1.01
N PHE A 172 -33.19 22.43 0.98
CA PHE A 172 -34.45 21.83 1.49
C PHE A 172 -34.62 22.01 3.00
N VAL A 173 -33.54 22.19 3.78
CA VAL A 173 -33.59 22.53 5.20
C VAL A 173 -34.36 23.82 5.45
N LEU A 174 -34.41 24.78 4.50
CA LEU A 174 -35.15 26.02 4.62
C LEU A 174 -36.66 25.81 4.55
N VAL A 175 -37.14 24.71 4.01
CA VAL A 175 -38.59 24.44 3.84
C VAL A 175 -39.33 24.43 5.18
N ALA A 176 -38.77 23.83 6.22
CA ALA A 176 -39.41 23.74 7.55
C ALA A 176 -39.62 25.12 8.20
N PRO A 177 -38.60 26.01 8.32
CA PRO A 177 -38.78 27.36 8.84
C PRO A 177 -39.79 28.20 8.01
N LEU A 178 -39.72 28.11 6.68
CA LEU A 178 -40.62 28.84 5.80
C LEU A 178 -42.05 28.33 5.89
N PHE A 179 -42.25 27.02 6.02
CA PHE A 179 -43.57 26.43 6.26
C PHE A 179 -44.17 26.98 7.57
N VAL A 180 -43.39 26.90 8.68
CA VAL A 180 -43.85 27.40 9.99
C VAL A 180 -44.17 28.90 9.93
N MET A 181 -43.33 29.71 9.28
CA MET A 181 -43.53 31.13 9.09
C MET A 181 -44.92 31.40 8.41
N ASN A 182 -45.16 30.76 7.28
CA ASN A 182 -46.43 30.97 6.55
C ASN A 182 -47.65 30.47 7.33
N VAL A 183 -47.53 29.41 8.11
CA VAL A 183 -48.64 28.94 8.95
C VAL A 183 -48.99 29.96 10.01
N TYR A 184 -48.03 30.54 10.72
CA TYR A 184 -48.29 31.50 11.79
C TYR A 184 -48.69 32.87 11.25
N ASP A 185 -48.18 33.31 10.10
CA ASP A 185 -48.44 34.63 9.56
C ASP A 185 -49.72 34.69 8.68
N ARG A 186 -50.11 33.58 8.05
CA ARG A 186 -51.23 33.58 7.07
C ARG A 186 -52.34 32.59 7.40
N VAL A 187 -52.01 31.37 7.83
CA VAL A 187 -53.02 30.34 8.03
C VAL A 187 -53.76 30.54 9.33
N VAL A 188 -53.05 30.75 10.44
CA VAL A 188 -53.63 30.87 11.76
C VAL A 188 -54.53 32.14 11.85
N PRO A 189 -54.08 33.35 11.45
CA PRO A 189 -54.94 34.56 11.54
C PRO A 189 -56.18 34.46 10.65
N ASN A 190 -56.08 33.84 9.47
CA ASN A 190 -57.18 33.77 8.52
C ASN A 190 -57.99 32.48 8.58
N GLN A 191 -57.68 31.56 9.48
CA GLN A 191 -58.29 30.22 9.59
C GLN A 191 -58.33 29.45 8.27
N ALA A 192 -57.27 29.63 7.41
CA ALA A 192 -57.22 29.12 6.02
C ALA A 192 -56.78 27.65 5.98
N MET A 193 -57.68 26.71 6.36
CA MET A 193 -57.37 25.28 6.46
C MET A 193 -56.97 24.65 5.11
N THR A 194 -57.57 25.11 4.03
CA THR A 194 -57.17 24.64 2.67
C THR A 194 -55.73 24.98 2.33
N THR A 195 -55.28 26.17 2.67
CA THR A 195 -53.88 26.61 2.49
C THR A 195 -52.92 25.80 3.36
N LEU A 196 -53.35 25.46 4.59
CA LEU A 196 -52.55 24.61 5.46
C LEU A 196 -52.24 23.28 4.82
N TRP A 197 -53.23 22.57 4.30
CA TRP A 197 -53.04 21.29 3.64
C TRP A 197 -52.16 21.35 2.39
N VAL A 198 -52.33 22.39 1.58
CA VAL A 198 -51.49 22.61 0.38
C VAL A 198 -50.02 22.81 0.79
N LEU A 199 -49.77 23.67 1.79
CA LEU A 199 -48.41 23.91 2.30
C LEU A 199 -47.83 22.65 2.94
N ALA A 200 -48.63 21.87 3.70
CA ALA A 200 -48.16 20.63 4.35
C ALA A 200 -47.83 19.57 3.33
N ILE A 201 -48.64 19.35 2.29
CA ILE A 201 -48.37 18.40 1.23
C ILE A 201 -47.11 18.84 0.45
N GLY A 202 -46.98 20.13 0.13
CA GLY A 202 -45.78 20.68 -0.51
C GLY A 202 -44.51 20.44 0.33
N ALA A 203 -44.55 20.74 1.62
CA ALA A 203 -43.42 20.51 2.55
C ALA A 203 -43.07 19.01 2.63
N MET A 204 -44.06 18.12 2.68
CA MET A 204 -43.86 16.68 2.70
C MET A 204 -43.16 16.18 1.44
N ILE A 205 -43.51 16.69 0.29
CA ILE A 205 -42.83 16.36 -0.99
C ILE A 205 -41.36 16.80 -0.92
N PHE A 206 -41.08 18.03 -0.47
CA PHE A 206 -39.68 18.47 -0.30
C PHE A 206 -38.90 17.64 0.70
N PHE A 207 -39.51 17.21 1.79
CA PHE A 207 -38.85 16.32 2.76
C PHE A 207 -38.54 14.93 2.15
N LEU A 208 -39.40 14.43 1.26
CA LEU A 208 -39.13 13.19 0.52
C LEU A 208 -37.91 13.36 -0.40
N PHE A 209 -37.82 14.49 -1.11
CA PHE A 209 -36.65 14.82 -1.93
C PHE A 209 -35.41 15.04 -1.11
N ASP A 210 -35.48 15.65 0.09
CA ASP A 210 -34.39 15.81 1.02
C ASP A 210 -33.86 14.44 1.49
N LEU A 211 -34.77 13.52 1.85
CA LEU A 211 -34.41 12.14 2.20
C LEU A 211 -33.65 11.44 1.05
N ALA A 212 -34.20 11.52 -0.16
CA ALA A 212 -33.57 10.93 -1.33
C ALA A 212 -32.20 11.54 -1.63
N ALA A 213 -32.06 12.87 -1.53
CA ALA A 213 -30.79 13.59 -1.72
C ALA A 213 -29.74 13.19 -0.66
N ARG A 214 -30.13 13.04 0.61
CA ARG A 214 -29.25 12.57 1.69
C ARG A 214 -28.78 11.14 1.43
N MET A 215 -29.67 10.22 1.05
CA MET A 215 -29.32 8.85 0.71
C MET A 215 -28.37 8.79 -0.48
N LEU A 216 -28.65 9.55 -1.54
CA LEU A 216 -27.80 9.63 -2.73
C LEU A 216 -26.41 10.19 -2.37
N ARG A 217 -26.34 11.26 -1.57
CA ARG A 217 -25.08 11.83 -1.08
C ARG A 217 -24.25 10.82 -0.31
N HIS A 218 -24.85 10.07 0.61
CA HIS A 218 -24.18 9.01 1.37
C HIS A 218 -23.63 7.92 0.44
N TYR A 219 -24.43 7.47 -0.50
CA TYR A 219 -24.02 6.46 -1.47
C TYR A 219 -22.83 6.92 -2.33
N LEU A 220 -22.86 8.18 -2.81
CA LEU A 220 -21.77 8.75 -3.62
C LEU A 220 -20.48 8.89 -2.84
N ILE A 221 -20.54 9.33 -1.57
CA ILE A 221 -19.36 9.44 -0.69
C ILE A 221 -18.77 8.07 -0.44
N ASP A 222 -19.58 7.06 -0.11
CA ASP A 222 -19.15 5.70 0.12
C ASP A 222 -18.51 5.08 -1.16
N MET A 223 -19.11 5.31 -2.31
CA MET A 223 -18.54 4.86 -3.59
C MET A 223 -17.17 5.51 -3.88
N ALA A 224 -17.04 6.82 -3.66
CA ALA A 224 -15.77 7.53 -3.82
C ALA A 224 -14.70 7.02 -2.84
N GLY A 225 -15.11 6.80 -1.59
CA GLY A 225 -14.24 6.27 -0.54
C GLY A 225 -13.72 4.87 -0.86
N ARG A 226 -14.59 3.96 -1.28
CA ARG A 226 -14.18 2.58 -1.67
C ARG A 226 -13.22 2.55 -2.85
N ASN A 227 -13.39 3.42 -3.84
CA ASN A 227 -12.49 3.48 -4.99
C ASN A 227 -11.11 4.01 -4.58
N ALA A 228 -11.07 5.07 -3.77
CA ALA A 228 -9.83 5.62 -3.25
C ALA A 228 -9.10 4.63 -2.33
N ASP A 229 -9.84 3.89 -1.48
CA ASP A 229 -9.30 2.88 -0.57
C ASP A 229 -8.53 1.77 -1.31
N LYS A 230 -9.16 1.15 -2.31
CA LYS A 230 -8.53 0.09 -3.10
C LYS A 230 -7.21 0.54 -3.72
N GLU A 231 -7.18 1.75 -4.27
CA GLU A 231 -5.98 2.29 -4.90
C GLU A 231 -4.89 2.62 -3.87
N MET A 232 -5.26 3.32 -2.79
CA MET A 232 -4.31 3.74 -1.76
C MET A 232 -3.76 2.56 -0.96
N SER A 233 -4.60 1.61 -0.54
CA SER A 233 -4.18 0.40 0.19
C SER A 233 -3.16 -0.41 -0.63
N ALA A 234 -3.42 -0.61 -1.92
CA ALA A 234 -2.49 -1.30 -2.81
C ALA A 234 -1.15 -0.55 -2.97
N ARG A 235 -1.18 0.79 -3.06
CA ARG A 235 0.04 1.62 -3.16
C ARG A 235 0.85 1.57 -1.86
N ILE A 236 0.19 1.67 -0.70
CA ILE A 236 0.84 1.60 0.62
C ILE A 236 1.51 0.24 0.81
N PHE A 237 0.82 -0.85 0.46
CA PHE A 237 1.38 -2.20 0.58
C PHE A 237 2.56 -2.42 -0.38
N LYS A 238 2.46 -1.95 -1.63
CA LYS A 238 3.57 -1.97 -2.61
C LYS A 238 4.79 -1.21 -2.07
N GLN A 239 4.58 -0.01 -1.51
CA GLN A 239 5.64 0.81 -0.92
C GLN A 239 6.31 0.07 0.24
N LEU A 240 5.53 -0.50 1.15
CA LEU A 240 6.03 -1.23 2.30
C LEU A 240 6.93 -2.42 1.91
N LEU A 241 6.48 -3.22 0.94
CA LEU A 241 7.27 -4.36 0.44
C LEU A 241 8.52 -3.91 -0.32
N GLY A 242 8.47 -2.74 -0.94
CA GLY A 242 9.59 -2.16 -1.69
C GLY A 242 10.62 -1.41 -0.85
N LEU A 243 10.40 -1.19 0.46
CA LEU A 243 11.33 -0.43 1.30
C LEU A 243 12.72 -1.08 1.35
N ARG A 244 13.77 -0.27 1.20
CA ARG A 244 15.15 -0.72 1.43
C ARG A 244 15.29 -1.26 2.85
N MET A 245 15.96 -2.39 3.02
CA MET A 245 16.13 -3.04 4.34
C MET A 245 16.76 -2.10 5.38
N ALA A 246 17.64 -1.20 4.97
CA ALA A 246 18.25 -0.18 5.84
C ALA A 246 17.25 0.84 6.40
N ASN A 247 16.13 1.09 5.72
CA ASN A 247 15.11 2.06 6.09
C ASN A 247 13.86 1.41 6.71
N ARG A 248 13.83 0.08 6.76
CA ARG A 248 12.69 -0.66 7.31
C ARG A 248 12.55 -0.39 8.82
N PRO A 249 11.36 -0.06 9.33
CA PRO A 249 11.11 0.01 10.77
C PRO A 249 11.47 -1.30 11.47
N VAL A 250 12.13 -1.20 12.61
CA VAL A 250 12.66 -2.37 13.36
C VAL A 250 11.52 -3.27 13.86
N SER A 251 10.37 -2.68 14.23
CA SER A 251 9.24 -3.40 14.81
C SER A 251 8.15 -3.69 13.78
N ALA A 252 7.74 -4.95 13.65
CA ALA A 252 6.57 -5.35 12.85
C ALA A 252 5.27 -4.66 13.33
N GLY A 253 5.12 -4.44 14.64
CA GLY A 253 4.00 -3.70 15.19
C GLY A 253 3.99 -2.22 14.79
N ALA A 254 5.17 -1.58 14.65
CA ALA A 254 5.27 -0.23 14.12
C ALA A 254 4.87 -0.18 12.64
N VAL A 255 5.19 -1.21 11.86
CA VAL A 255 4.74 -1.33 10.46
C VAL A 255 3.22 -1.50 10.40
N ALA A 256 2.65 -2.37 11.23
CA ALA A 256 1.21 -2.58 11.30
C ALA A 256 0.45 -1.29 11.67
N SER A 257 1.05 -0.43 12.51
CA SER A 257 0.42 0.84 12.90
C SER A 257 0.21 1.80 11.72
N TYR A 258 1.03 1.76 10.66
CA TYR A 258 0.79 2.57 9.45
C TYR A 258 -0.52 2.21 8.74
N PHE A 259 -0.90 0.92 8.75
CA PHE A 259 -2.19 0.49 8.20
C PHE A 259 -3.35 0.93 9.06
N THR A 260 -3.23 0.82 10.38
CA THR A 260 -4.25 1.34 11.32
C THR A 260 -4.43 2.86 11.18
N GLU A 261 -3.34 3.61 11.01
CA GLU A 261 -3.40 5.05 10.75
C GLU A 261 -4.06 5.33 9.38
N PHE A 262 -3.77 4.53 8.36
CA PHE A 262 -4.41 4.66 7.06
C PHE A 262 -5.92 4.37 7.15
N GLU A 263 -6.36 3.35 7.88
CA GLU A 263 -7.78 3.05 8.15
C GLU A 263 -8.48 4.22 8.83
N ALA A 264 -7.83 4.86 9.81
CA ALA A 264 -8.35 6.05 10.47
C ALA A 264 -8.51 7.25 9.52
N LEU A 265 -7.58 7.39 8.57
CA LEU A 265 -7.65 8.41 7.51
C LEU A 265 -8.83 8.13 6.57
N GLN A 266 -9.00 6.89 6.14
CA GLN A 266 -10.10 6.43 5.29
C GLN A 266 -11.45 6.66 5.97
N GLU A 267 -11.59 6.26 7.24
CA GLU A 267 -12.80 6.46 8.03
C GLU A 267 -13.21 7.95 8.08
N PHE A 268 -12.25 8.86 8.14
CA PHE A 268 -12.56 10.30 8.11
C PHE A 268 -13.27 10.71 6.83
N PHE A 269 -12.76 10.29 5.66
CA PHE A 269 -13.32 10.72 4.36
C PHE A 269 -14.65 10.06 4.01
N THR A 270 -15.00 8.94 4.65
CA THR A 270 -16.30 8.26 4.51
C THR A 270 -17.29 8.61 5.63
N SER A 271 -16.83 9.33 6.67
CA SER A 271 -17.61 9.61 7.88
C SER A 271 -18.55 10.79 7.74
N ALA A 272 -19.51 10.86 8.66
CA ALA A 272 -20.37 12.03 8.86
C ALA A 272 -19.57 13.33 9.12
N ALA A 273 -18.33 13.24 9.60
CA ALA A 273 -17.47 14.39 9.81
C ALA A 273 -17.08 15.07 8.49
N PHE A 274 -16.76 14.29 7.47
CA PHE A 274 -16.46 14.82 6.14
C PHE A 274 -17.71 15.47 5.52
N VAL A 275 -18.88 14.85 5.69
CA VAL A 275 -20.17 15.44 5.30
C VAL A 275 -20.39 16.80 5.97
N SER A 276 -20.16 16.87 7.28
CA SER A 276 -20.28 18.13 8.06
C SER A 276 -19.30 19.19 7.57
N LEU A 277 -18.11 18.82 7.14
CA LEU A 277 -17.14 19.76 6.55
C LEU A 277 -17.65 20.38 5.24
N ILE A 278 -18.31 19.56 4.40
CA ILE A 278 -18.94 20.03 3.15
C ILE A 278 -20.13 20.94 3.45
N ASP A 279 -20.84 20.70 4.56
CA ASP A 279 -22.02 21.50 4.96
C ASP A 279 -21.64 22.84 5.60
N LEU A 280 -20.41 23.02 6.12
CA LEU A 280 -19.99 24.28 6.75
C LEU A 280 -20.20 25.55 5.94
N PRO A 281 -19.91 25.63 4.64
CA PRO A 281 -20.14 26.83 3.84
C PRO A 281 -21.61 27.25 3.77
N PHE A 282 -22.56 26.31 3.97
CA PHE A 282 -23.98 26.60 3.90
C PHE A 282 -24.53 27.32 5.13
N ILE A 283 -23.71 27.52 6.17
CA ILE A 283 -24.02 28.45 7.27
C ILE A 283 -24.33 29.84 6.72
N PHE A 284 -23.61 30.29 5.70
CA PHE A 284 -23.89 31.56 5.04
C PHE A 284 -25.30 31.61 4.40
N LEU A 285 -25.80 30.49 3.89
CA LEU A 285 -27.14 30.37 3.36
C LEU A 285 -28.20 30.61 4.45
N TYR A 286 -27.98 30.02 5.66
CA TYR A 286 -28.88 30.20 6.79
C TYR A 286 -28.84 31.64 7.33
N LEU A 287 -27.64 32.23 7.44
CA LEU A 287 -27.50 33.63 7.81
C LEU A 287 -28.16 34.59 6.82
N LEU A 288 -28.01 34.31 5.52
CA LEU A 288 -28.69 35.09 4.46
C LEU A 288 -30.22 34.99 4.60
N ALA A 289 -30.75 33.79 4.86
CA ALA A 289 -32.19 33.61 5.08
C ALA A 289 -32.67 34.35 6.34
N VAL A 290 -31.91 34.35 7.45
CA VAL A 290 -32.23 35.17 8.63
C VAL A 290 -32.20 36.64 8.33
N TRP A 291 -31.23 37.11 7.52
CA TRP A 291 -31.16 38.51 7.11
C TRP A 291 -32.36 38.95 6.25
N ILE A 292 -32.78 38.12 5.28
CA ILE A 292 -33.94 38.41 4.40
C ILE A 292 -35.25 38.48 5.20
N ILE A 293 -35.42 37.57 6.21
CA ILE A 293 -36.66 37.47 6.98
C ILE A 293 -36.69 38.46 8.16
N GLY A 294 -35.59 38.53 8.90
CA GLY A 294 -35.50 39.21 10.19
C GLY A 294 -34.59 40.45 10.24
N GLY A 295 -34.01 40.84 9.09
CA GLY A 295 -33.16 42.02 8.98
C GLY A 295 -32.01 42.04 9.99
N SER A 296 -32.07 42.91 10.98
CA SER A 296 -31.02 43.10 12.02
C SER A 296 -30.85 41.93 12.95
N LEU A 297 -31.79 40.96 13.02
CA LEU A 297 -31.64 39.73 13.80
C LEU A 297 -30.41 38.91 13.43
N VAL A 298 -29.92 39.03 12.20
CA VAL A 298 -28.73 38.30 11.74
C VAL A 298 -27.48 38.59 12.55
N TRP A 299 -27.37 39.77 13.16
CA TRP A 299 -26.18 40.13 13.93
C TRP A 299 -25.95 39.23 15.14
N ILE A 300 -27.01 38.66 15.72
CA ILE A 300 -26.90 37.79 16.92
C ILE A 300 -26.14 36.50 16.57
N PRO A 301 -26.57 35.64 15.63
CA PRO A 301 -25.82 34.46 15.24
C PRO A 301 -24.46 34.80 14.57
N LEU A 302 -24.39 35.93 13.85
CA LEU A 302 -23.16 36.36 13.20
C LEU A 302 -22.02 36.66 14.17
N ILE A 303 -22.32 37.25 15.37
CA ILE A 303 -21.38 37.50 16.44
C ILE A 303 -21.09 36.22 17.22
N ALA A 304 -22.09 35.37 17.42
CA ALA A 304 -21.93 34.13 18.17
C ALA A 304 -21.04 33.08 17.47
N ILE A 305 -21.05 33.05 16.15
CA ILE A 305 -20.21 32.12 15.35
C ILE A 305 -18.70 32.30 15.64
N PRO A 306 -18.10 33.50 15.53
CA PRO A 306 -16.70 33.72 15.91
C PRO A 306 -16.38 33.34 17.35
N VAL A 307 -17.30 33.65 18.31
CA VAL A 307 -17.15 33.27 19.73
C VAL A 307 -17.07 31.75 19.88
N THR A 308 -17.94 31.01 19.19
CA THR A 308 -17.95 29.55 19.22
C THR A 308 -16.67 28.97 18.59
N ILE A 309 -16.21 29.55 17.48
CA ILE A 309 -14.95 29.14 16.84
C ILE A 309 -13.76 29.41 17.76
N LEU A 310 -13.75 30.57 18.44
CA LEU A 310 -12.71 30.92 19.41
C LEU A 310 -12.66 29.93 20.58
N ILE A 311 -13.82 29.60 21.16
CA ILE A 311 -13.93 28.58 22.21
C ILE A 311 -13.36 27.25 21.74
N ALA A 312 -13.76 26.79 20.56
CA ALA A 312 -13.28 25.54 19.95
C ALA A 312 -11.76 25.58 19.75
N TYR A 313 -11.22 26.67 19.25
CA TYR A 313 -9.78 26.84 19.00
C TYR A 313 -8.95 26.83 20.29
N VAL A 314 -9.37 27.57 21.32
CA VAL A 314 -8.66 27.64 22.60
C VAL A 314 -8.63 26.30 23.31
N LEU A 315 -9.77 25.57 23.33
CA LEU A 315 -9.87 24.26 23.97
C LEU A 315 -9.22 23.14 23.16
N GLU A 316 -8.99 23.34 21.86
CA GLU A 316 -8.26 22.42 20.99
C GLU A 316 -6.77 22.33 21.36
N ILE A 317 -6.14 23.41 21.83
CA ILE A 317 -4.70 23.46 22.13
C ILE A 317 -4.27 22.34 23.11
N PRO A 318 -4.88 22.19 24.31
CA PRO A 318 -4.53 21.09 25.22
C PRO A 318 -4.93 19.70 24.67
N SER A 319 -6.00 19.63 23.88
CA SER A 319 -6.45 18.37 23.24
C SER A 319 -5.43 17.83 22.25
N ARG A 320 -4.78 18.67 21.46
CA ARG A 320 -3.75 18.26 20.45
C ARG A 320 -2.57 17.53 21.07
N GLN A 321 -2.07 18.00 22.21
CA GLN A 321 -0.96 17.32 22.90
C GLN A 321 -1.40 15.96 23.45
N ALA A 322 -2.59 15.89 24.00
CA ALA A 322 -3.17 14.64 24.50
C ALA A 322 -3.38 13.62 23.36
N ILE A 323 -3.84 14.06 22.18
CA ILE A 323 -3.97 13.21 20.99
C ILE A 323 -2.61 12.63 20.55
N LYS A 324 -1.54 13.45 20.48
CA LYS A 324 -0.20 12.96 20.13
C LYS A 324 0.30 11.89 21.11
N ASN A 325 0.12 12.12 22.40
CA ASN A 325 0.53 11.17 23.44
C ASN A 325 -0.28 9.85 23.35
N THR A 326 -1.56 9.94 23.01
CA THR A 326 -2.43 8.77 22.81
C THR A 326 -1.95 7.95 21.60
N LEU A 327 -1.66 8.60 20.47
CA LEU A 327 -1.20 7.91 19.24
C LEU A 327 0.12 7.17 19.48
N SER A 328 1.12 7.84 20.09
CA SER A 328 2.40 7.18 20.40
C SER A 328 2.23 5.99 21.37
N GLY A 329 1.33 6.10 22.33
CA GLY A 329 1.02 5.02 23.25
C GLY A 329 0.29 3.84 22.59
N VAL A 330 -0.60 4.12 21.62
CA VAL A 330 -1.27 3.06 20.84
C VAL A 330 -0.25 2.30 19.99
N THR A 331 0.66 2.99 19.31
CA THR A 331 1.73 2.35 18.51
C THR A 331 2.62 1.45 19.39
N TYR A 332 3.04 1.94 20.57
CA TYR A 332 3.82 1.14 21.51
C TYR A 332 3.05 -0.11 21.99
N ARG A 333 1.77 0.05 22.32
CA ARG A 333 0.90 -1.05 22.76
C ARG A 333 0.74 -2.11 21.66
N GLN A 334 0.61 -1.69 20.40
CA GLN A 334 0.52 -2.60 19.26
C GLN A 334 1.83 -3.36 19.05
N ALA A 335 2.98 -2.69 19.20
CA ALA A 335 4.28 -3.34 19.14
C ALA A 335 4.44 -4.39 20.25
N LEU A 336 4.07 -4.02 21.50
CA LEU A 336 4.11 -4.93 22.65
C LEU A 336 3.19 -6.15 22.46
N LEU A 337 2.00 -5.96 21.88
CA LEU A 337 1.06 -7.05 21.61
C LEU A 337 1.65 -8.05 20.60
N VAL A 338 2.16 -7.54 19.47
CA VAL A 338 2.76 -8.39 18.42
C VAL A 338 3.98 -9.13 18.97
N GLU A 339 4.83 -8.46 19.76
CA GLU A 339 5.99 -9.07 20.39
C GLU A 339 5.59 -10.16 21.41
N SER A 340 4.59 -9.87 22.25
CA SER A 340 4.11 -10.82 23.26
C SER A 340 3.47 -12.06 22.66
N ILE A 341 2.67 -11.90 21.58
CA ILE A 341 2.07 -13.04 20.89
C ILE A 341 3.13 -13.86 20.16
N GLY A 342 4.07 -13.19 19.47
CA GLY A 342 5.14 -13.87 18.76
C GLY A 342 6.13 -14.59 19.67
N GLY A 343 6.30 -14.13 20.93
CA GLY A 343 7.18 -14.69 21.94
C GLY A 343 6.47 -15.44 23.09
N VAL A 344 5.20 -15.82 22.92
CA VAL A 344 4.39 -16.39 24.02
C VAL A 344 4.98 -17.64 24.64
N GLU A 345 5.62 -18.49 23.86
CA GLU A 345 6.31 -19.69 24.34
C GLU A 345 7.48 -19.32 25.26
N ALA A 346 8.31 -18.36 24.86
CA ALA A 346 9.41 -17.85 25.69
C ALA A 346 8.90 -17.17 26.98
N ILE A 347 7.82 -16.37 26.87
CA ILE A 347 7.19 -15.72 28.04
C ILE A 347 6.74 -16.77 29.06
N LYS A 348 6.09 -17.85 28.59
CA LYS A 348 5.63 -18.94 29.46
C LYS A 348 6.79 -19.74 30.06
N SER A 349 7.78 -20.07 29.25
CA SER A 349 8.96 -20.84 29.72
C SER A 349 9.77 -20.09 30.77
N LEU A 350 9.76 -18.75 30.72
CA LEU A 350 10.44 -17.88 31.66
C LEU A 350 9.56 -17.40 32.84
N ASN A 351 8.27 -17.81 32.91
CA ASN A 351 7.28 -17.30 33.86
C ASN A 351 7.22 -15.75 33.86
N ALA A 352 7.34 -15.14 32.67
CA ALA A 352 7.46 -13.69 32.51
C ALA A 352 6.11 -12.99 32.25
N GLU A 353 4.98 -13.71 32.39
CA GLU A 353 3.62 -13.18 32.15
C GLU A 353 3.34 -11.92 32.98
N GLY A 354 3.71 -11.95 34.27
CA GLY A 354 3.49 -10.81 35.17
C GLY A 354 4.29 -9.56 34.77
N MET A 355 5.47 -9.73 34.18
CA MET A 355 6.28 -8.63 33.67
C MET A 355 5.62 -8.01 32.42
N MET A 356 5.20 -8.86 31.47
CA MET A 356 4.53 -8.41 30.23
C MET A 356 3.19 -7.77 30.54
N GLN A 357 2.40 -8.34 31.47
CA GLN A 357 1.15 -7.75 31.95
C GLN A 357 1.37 -6.35 32.53
N ARG A 358 2.41 -6.15 33.35
CA ARG A 358 2.76 -4.83 33.91
C ARG A 358 3.11 -3.82 32.81
N HIS A 359 3.87 -4.23 31.78
CA HIS A 359 4.18 -3.36 30.64
C HIS A 359 2.90 -2.95 29.92
N TRP A 360 2.00 -3.91 29.69
CA TRP A 360 0.69 -3.66 29.08
C TRP A 360 -0.15 -2.69 29.90
N GLU A 361 -0.34 -2.96 31.19
CA GLU A 361 -1.13 -2.12 32.09
C GLU A 361 -0.59 -0.68 32.18
N ASN A 362 0.74 -0.52 32.25
CA ASN A 362 1.37 0.80 32.24
C ASN A 362 1.11 1.55 30.91
N SER A 363 1.15 0.85 29.80
CA SER A 363 0.83 1.44 28.49
C SER A 363 -0.64 1.83 28.40
N VAL A 364 -1.55 0.94 28.85
CA VAL A 364 -3.00 1.23 28.89
C VAL A 364 -3.28 2.43 29.77
N ARG A 365 -2.69 2.50 30.99
CA ARG A 365 -2.87 3.63 31.90
C ARG A 365 -2.48 4.94 31.23
N LYS A 366 -1.27 5.05 30.66
CA LYS A 366 -0.79 6.26 29.98
C LYS A 366 -1.70 6.69 28.82
N THR A 367 -2.14 5.73 28.00
CA THR A 367 -3.02 6.03 26.86
C THR A 367 -4.43 6.41 27.31
N THR A 368 -4.93 5.80 28.39
CA THR A 368 -6.25 6.12 28.94
C THR A 368 -6.27 7.52 29.61
N GLU A 369 -5.23 7.86 30.36
CA GLU A 369 -5.07 9.20 30.96
C GLU A 369 -5.03 10.29 29.88
N ALA A 370 -4.15 10.12 28.85
CA ALA A 370 -4.08 11.05 27.74
C ALA A 370 -5.41 11.14 26.96
N GLY A 371 -6.04 9.99 26.70
CA GLY A 371 -7.33 9.92 26.01
C GLY A 371 -8.47 10.55 26.82
N SER A 372 -8.46 10.43 28.17
CA SER A 372 -9.47 11.05 29.01
C SER A 372 -9.39 12.58 28.99
N ILE A 373 -8.18 13.14 28.96
CA ILE A 373 -7.95 14.59 28.81
C ILE A 373 -8.53 15.08 27.46
N SER A 374 -8.24 14.40 26.37
CA SER A 374 -8.78 14.77 25.06
C SER A 374 -10.32 14.70 25.04
N ARG A 375 -10.91 13.64 25.62
CA ARG A 375 -12.37 13.50 25.69
C ARG A 375 -13.01 14.60 26.58
N PHE A 376 -12.38 14.95 27.70
CA PHE A 376 -12.86 16.01 28.55
C PHE A 376 -12.93 17.35 27.83
N TYR A 377 -11.84 17.77 27.14
CA TYR A 377 -11.84 19.03 26.41
C TYR A 377 -12.81 19.00 25.21
N SER A 378 -12.97 17.86 24.55
CA SER A 378 -13.97 17.71 23.49
C SER A 378 -15.39 17.84 24.00
N ALA A 379 -15.70 17.20 25.13
CA ALA A 379 -17.01 17.32 25.80
C ALA A 379 -17.27 18.74 26.28
N LEU A 380 -16.24 19.40 26.85
CA LEU A 380 -16.34 20.79 27.31
C LEU A 380 -16.65 21.74 26.15
N THR A 381 -15.94 21.57 25.00
CA THR A 381 -16.20 22.37 23.81
C THR A 381 -17.61 22.15 23.29
N MET A 382 -18.06 20.90 23.21
CA MET A 382 -19.43 20.58 22.78
C MET A 382 -20.47 21.23 23.69
N ASN A 383 -20.33 21.07 24.99
CA ASN A 383 -21.30 21.63 25.97
C ASN A 383 -21.32 23.16 25.97
N LEU A 384 -20.15 23.81 25.86
CA LEU A 384 -20.08 25.26 25.76
C LEU A 384 -20.73 25.77 24.46
N THR A 385 -20.53 25.05 23.34
CA THR A 385 -21.16 25.42 22.07
C THR A 385 -22.68 25.28 22.15
N VAL A 386 -23.19 24.20 22.74
CA VAL A 386 -24.65 24.03 22.95
C VAL A 386 -25.18 25.15 23.87
N TRP A 387 -24.44 25.50 24.94
CA TRP A 387 -24.81 26.60 25.81
C TRP A 387 -24.88 27.95 25.06
N VAL A 388 -23.86 28.28 24.26
CA VAL A 388 -23.88 29.50 23.40
C VAL A 388 -25.08 29.47 22.44
N GLN A 389 -25.40 28.33 21.85
CA GLN A 389 -26.58 28.19 21.00
C GLN A 389 -27.88 28.50 21.75
N GLN A 390 -28.03 28.04 22.98
CA GLN A 390 -29.19 28.34 23.81
C GLN A 390 -29.28 29.83 24.13
N VAL A 391 -28.15 30.47 24.41
CA VAL A 391 -28.08 31.93 24.63
C VAL A 391 -28.47 32.68 23.37
N VAL A 392 -28.01 32.23 22.19
CA VAL A 392 -28.39 32.82 20.89
C VAL A 392 -29.91 32.74 20.67
N VAL A 393 -30.53 31.58 20.96
CA VAL A 393 -31.97 31.40 20.80
C VAL A 393 -32.73 32.39 21.68
N ILE A 394 -32.33 32.54 22.97
CA ILE A 394 -32.96 33.50 23.91
C ILE A 394 -32.75 34.93 23.40
N ALA A 395 -31.54 35.28 22.95
CA ALA A 395 -31.24 36.64 22.47
C ALA A 395 -32.04 36.97 21.21
N VAL A 396 -32.18 36.01 20.27
CA VAL A 396 -33.03 36.16 19.06
C VAL A 396 -34.48 36.39 19.42
N VAL A 397 -35.02 35.66 20.40
CA VAL A 397 -36.39 35.82 20.85
C VAL A 397 -36.57 37.18 21.52
N ILE A 398 -35.70 37.59 22.44
CA ILE A 398 -35.81 38.90 23.09
C ILE A 398 -35.76 40.04 22.11
N TYR A 399 -34.75 40.09 21.24
CA TYR A 399 -34.59 41.15 20.28
C TYR A 399 -35.72 41.12 19.21
N GLY A 400 -36.14 39.93 18.81
CA GLY A 400 -37.24 39.75 17.87
C GLY A 400 -38.58 40.24 18.39
N VAL A 401 -38.86 40.14 19.73
CA VAL A 401 -40.06 40.74 20.33
C VAL A 401 -40.04 42.26 20.22
N TYR A 402 -38.88 42.92 20.42
CA TYR A 402 -38.78 44.38 20.18
C TYR A 402 -39.09 44.74 18.74
N LEU A 403 -38.56 43.98 17.72
CA LEU A 403 -38.82 44.21 16.32
C LEU A 403 -40.31 43.98 15.95
N ILE A 404 -40.99 43.05 16.63
CA ILE A 404 -42.45 42.87 16.43
C ILE A 404 -43.23 44.05 16.99
N THR A 405 -42.86 44.60 18.16
CA THR A 405 -43.52 45.78 18.73
C THR A 405 -43.30 47.02 17.84
N GLU A 406 -42.21 47.12 17.12
CA GLU A 406 -41.92 48.15 16.11
C GLU A 406 -42.62 47.90 14.78
N GLY A 407 -43.27 46.76 14.60
CA GLY A 407 -43.96 46.40 13.35
C GLY A 407 -43.03 45.98 12.19
N SER A 408 -41.77 45.81 12.47
CA SER A 408 -40.75 45.46 11.46
C SER A 408 -40.57 43.93 11.23
N LEU A 409 -41.11 43.07 12.15
CA LEU A 409 -41.05 41.62 12.08
C LEU A 409 -42.42 40.99 12.41
N THR A 410 -42.73 39.86 11.77
CA THR A 410 -43.92 39.06 12.08
C THR A 410 -43.61 37.98 13.11
N VAL A 411 -44.66 37.43 13.76
CA VAL A 411 -44.50 36.32 14.71
C VAL A 411 -43.97 35.09 14.01
N GLY A 412 -44.48 34.75 12.82
CA GLY A 412 -43.97 33.64 12.04
C GLY A 412 -42.51 33.85 11.59
N GLY A 413 -42.15 35.10 11.24
CA GLY A 413 -40.79 35.50 10.93
C GLY A 413 -39.85 35.30 12.09
N LEU A 414 -40.25 35.65 13.33
CA LEU A 414 -39.44 35.38 14.53
C LEU A 414 -39.21 33.90 14.76
N ILE A 415 -40.26 33.07 14.64
CA ILE A 415 -40.10 31.61 14.79
C ILE A 415 -39.18 31.05 13.71
N ALA A 416 -39.33 31.46 12.47
CA ALA A 416 -38.45 31.02 11.36
C ALA A 416 -36.99 31.43 11.61
N CYS A 417 -36.75 32.69 12.03
CA CYS A 417 -35.39 33.17 12.39
C CYS A 417 -34.79 32.41 13.53
N THR A 418 -35.57 32.05 14.56
CA THR A 418 -35.10 31.24 15.69
C THR A 418 -34.66 29.85 15.26
N ILE A 419 -35.43 29.18 14.41
CA ILE A 419 -35.07 27.87 13.85
C ILE A 419 -33.80 27.98 12.98
N LEU A 420 -33.74 28.98 12.09
CA LEU A 420 -32.56 29.19 11.21
C LEU A 420 -31.30 29.58 11.97
N ALA A 421 -31.40 30.43 13.00
CA ALA A 421 -30.29 30.78 13.88
C ALA A 421 -29.76 29.53 14.59
N GLY A 422 -30.67 28.67 15.09
CA GLY A 422 -30.30 27.39 15.69
C GLY A 422 -29.55 26.48 14.67
N ARG A 423 -29.97 26.47 13.39
CA ARG A 423 -29.28 25.74 12.33
C ARG A 423 -27.91 26.33 11.99
N ALA A 424 -27.80 27.66 11.91
CA ALA A 424 -26.51 28.33 11.69
C ALA A 424 -25.50 28.05 12.83
N MET A 425 -25.99 27.82 14.04
CA MET A 425 -25.18 27.50 15.23
C MET A 425 -24.86 26.00 15.39
N MET A 426 -25.23 25.12 14.42
CA MET A 426 -24.85 23.68 14.45
C MET A 426 -23.33 23.43 14.40
N LEU A 427 -22.54 24.46 14.58
CA LEU A 427 -21.08 24.43 14.85
C LEU A 427 -20.66 23.60 16.05
N GLY A 428 -21.60 23.14 16.90
CA GLY A 428 -21.31 22.24 18.02
C GLY A 428 -20.66 20.92 17.61
N GLN A 429 -20.85 20.51 16.37
CA GLN A 429 -20.16 19.37 15.78
C GLN A 429 -18.69 19.68 15.40
N LEU A 430 -18.27 20.95 15.36
CA LEU A 430 -16.93 21.39 15.01
C LEU A 430 -15.84 20.79 15.89
N SER A 431 -16.07 20.63 17.20
CA SER A 431 -15.05 20.06 18.08
C SER A 431 -14.75 18.60 17.73
N GLY A 432 -15.79 17.81 17.47
CA GLY A 432 -15.63 16.43 16.99
C GLY A 432 -14.96 16.37 15.61
N LEU A 433 -15.31 17.30 14.73
CA LEU A 433 -14.72 17.46 13.42
C LEU A 433 -13.23 17.83 13.50
N LEU A 434 -12.87 18.84 14.31
CA LEU A 434 -11.48 19.27 14.50
C LEU A 434 -10.61 18.15 15.07
N ASN A 435 -11.09 17.42 16.08
CA ASN A 435 -10.39 16.26 16.63
C ASN A 435 -10.16 15.15 15.58
N ARG A 436 -11.18 14.85 14.77
CA ARG A 436 -11.06 13.87 13.69
C ARG A 436 -10.11 14.37 12.59
N LEU A 437 -10.19 15.64 12.23
CA LEU A 437 -9.29 16.26 11.25
C LEU A 437 -7.83 16.24 11.72
N GLU A 438 -7.55 16.54 13.00
CA GLU A 438 -6.19 16.48 13.56
C GLU A 438 -5.65 15.04 13.59
N ARG A 439 -6.49 14.05 13.93
CA ARG A 439 -6.11 12.64 13.84
C ARG A 439 -5.79 12.26 12.38
N SER A 440 -6.65 12.63 11.44
CA SER A 440 -6.44 12.33 10.02
C SER A 440 -5.22 13.03 9.46
N ARG A 441 -4.93 14.27 9.88
CA ARG A 441 -3.68 14.97 9.53
C ARG A 441 -2.44 14.29 10.11
N ALA A 442 -2.52 13.78 11.34
CA ALA A 442 -1.43 13.03 11.95
C ALA A 442 -1.19 11.71 11.22
N ALA A 443 -2.26 10.99 10.90
CA ALA A 443 -2.25 9.77 10.11
C ALA A 443 -1.68 10.00 8.71
N LEU A 444 -2.14 11.06 8.00
CA LEU A 444 -1.61 11.42 6.69
C LEU A 444 -0.11 11.71 6.75
N ARG A 445 0.35 12.46 7.76
CA ARG A 445 1.80 12.72 7.94
C ARG A 445 2.59 11.44 8.19
N ALA A 446 2.07 10.51 9.00
CA ALA A 446 2.73 9.23 9.27
C ALA A 446 2.84 8.37 8.01
N VAL A 447 1.74 8.23 7.26
CA VAL A 447 1.71 7.46 6.02
C VAL A 447 2.57 8.15 4.93
N THR A 448 2.51 9.47 4.79
CA THR A 448 3.34 10.23 3.83
C THR A 448 4.82 10.06 4.14
N ARG A 449 5.23 10.07 5.42
CA ARG A 449 6.61 9.79 5.80
C ARG A 449 7.05 8.39 5.35
N MET A 450 6.19 7.38 5.48
CA MET A 450 6.48 6.04 4.98
C MET A 450 6.54 6.01 3.44
N MET A 451 5.61 6.72 2.77
CA MET A 451 5.59 6.82 1.31
C MET A 451 6.79 7.56 0.70
N SER A 452 7.44 8.44 1.48
CA SER A 452 8.67 9.14 1.07
C SER A 452 9.95 8.36 1.34
N MET A 453 9.88 7.22 2.06
CA MET A 453 11.06 6.38 2.30
C MET A 453 11.57 5.77 0.99
N PRO A 454 12.89 5.67 0.81
CA PRO A 454 13.46 5.09 -0.41
C PRO A 454 13.13 3.61 -0.53
N THR A 455 12.76 3.21 -1.74
CA THR A 455 12.49 1.81 -2.10
C THR A 455 13.69 1.21 -2.84
N ASP A 456 13.76 -0.12 -2.86
CA ASP A 456 14.79 -0.86 -3.59
C ASP A 456 14.73 -0.58 -5.10
N ARG A 457 13.51 -0.50 -5.65
CA ARG A 457 13.27 -0.22 -7.06
C ARG A 457 12.55 1.12 -7.20
N SER A 458 13.32 2.20 -7.29
CA SER A 458 12.78 3.51 -7.57
C SER A 458 12.59 3.68 -9.09
N VAL A 459 11.40 4.09 -9.51
CA VAL A 459 11.12 4.43 -10.94
C VAL A 459 12.01 5.57 -11.43
N ARG A 460 12.59 6.35 -10.52
CA ARG A 460 13.45 7.51 -10.80
C ARG A 460 14.92 7.13 -11.05
N GLU A 461 15.37 5.98 -10.56
CA GLU A 461 16.71 5.47 -10.76
C GLU A 461 16.71 4.62 -12.03
N GLY A 462 17.46 5.01 -13.04
CA GLY A 462 17.61 4.25 -14.28
C GLY A 462 18.49 3.02 -14.06
N PHE A 463 17.92 1.95 -13.52
CA PHE A 463 18.63 0.68 -13.32
C PHE A 463 19.08 0.05 -14.64
N ILE A 464 20.25 -0.59 -14.61
CA ILE A 464 20.76 -1.41 -15.71
C ILE A 464 20.03 -2.75 -15.67
N GLN A 465 19.29 -3.05 -16.72
CA GLN A 465 18.64 -4.35 -16.87
C GLN A 465 19.67 -5.40 -17.27
N ARG A 466 19.83 -6.42 -16.43
CA ARG A 466 20.72 -7.56 -16.62
C ARG A 466 19.95 -8.86 -16.35
N PRO A 467 19.09 -9.31 -17.29
CA PRO A 467 18.22 -10.48 -17.07
C PRO A 467 19.01 -11.78 -16.87
N VAL A 468 20.22 -11.85 -17.37
CA VAL A 468 21.13 -12.98 -17.19
C VAL A 468 22.46 -12.49 -16.66
N LEU A 469 22.85 -13.01 -15.49
CA LEU A 469 24.18 -12.82 -14.90
C LEU A 469 24.94 -14.13 -14.97
N LYS A 470 26.26 -14.06 -15.12
CA LYS A 470 27.16 -15.24 -15.15
C LYS A 470 27.58 -15.67 -13.75
N GLY A 471 27.74 -14.70 -12.85
CA GLY A 471 28.06 -14.97 -11.45
C GLY A 471 29.51 -14.72 -11.06
N ASN A 472 30.21 -13.82 -11.77
CA ASN A 472 31.46 -13.25 -11.26
C ASN A 472 31.14 -12.20 -10.20
N ILE A 473 31.73 -12.32 -9.02
CA ILE A 473 31.49 -11.44 -7.87
C ILE A 473 32.80 -10.77 -7.47
N ALA A 474 32.82 -9.44 -7.34
CA ALA A 474 33.95 -8.70 -6.85
C ALA A 474 33.54 -7.72 -5.75
N LEU A 475 34.24 -7.73 -4.64
CA LEU A 475 34.14 -6.74 -3.58
C LEU A 475 35.42 -5.90 -3.59
N ASP A 476 35.26 -4.59 -3.69
CA ASP A 476 36.38 -3.64 -3.74
C ASP A 476 36.37 -2.76 -2.48
N ASN A 477 37.21 -3.05 -1.51
CA ASN A 477 37.40 -2.27 -0.27
C ASN A 477 36.08 -1.99 0.47
N VAL A 478 35.22 -3.02 0.61
CA VAL A 478 33.86 -2.93 1.16
C VAL A 478 33.88 -2.74 2.66
N THR A 479 33.29 -1.63 3.13
CA THR A 479 33.00 -1.39 4.55
C THR A 479 31.49 -1.19 4.73
N PHE A 480 30.94 -1.82 5.76
CA PHE A 480 29.51 -1.75 6.03
C PHE A 480 29.18 -1.68 7.51
N PHE A 481 28.25 -0.76 7.85
CA PHE A 481 27.64 -0.61 9.17
C PHE A 481 26.13 -0.88 9.05
N TYR A 482 25.58 -1.66 9.97
CA TYR A 482 24.10 -1.71 10.08
C TYR A 482 23.54 -0.37 10.54
N PRO A 483 22.29 -0.03 10.17
CA PRO A 483 21.66 1.20 10.62
C PRO A 483 21.72 1.37 12.14
N ASN A 484 22.13 2.55 12.59
CA ASN A 484 22.31 2.92 14.00
C ASN A 484 23.44 2.19 14.77
N GLU A 485 24.22 1.33 14.10
CA GLU A 485 25.38 0.68 14.70
C GLU A 485 26.67 1.49 14.46
N ARG A 486 27.58 1.43 15.45
CA ARG A 486 28.88 2.13 15.38
C ARG A 486 30.03 1.19 15.05
N VAL A 487 29.78 -0.10 15.10
CA VAL A 487 30.79 -1.13 14.81
C VAL A 487 30.59 -1.61 13.38
N ALA A 488 31.66 -1.63 12.60
CA ALA A 488 31.62 -2.14 11.24
C ALA A 488 31.34 -3.64 11.24
N ALA A 489 30.32 -4.07 10.52
CA ALA A 489 30.05 -5.50 10.31
C ALA A 489 30.99 -6.11 9.25
N LEU A 490 31.45 -5.28 8.28
CA LEU A 490 32.57 -5.58 7.39
C LEU A 490 33.49 -4.36 7.34
N ASP A 491 34.82 -4.60 7.34
CA ASP A 491 35.83 -3.54 7.33
C ASP A 491 36.89 -3.82 6.24
N LYS A 492 36.81 -3.03 5.17
CA LYS A 492 37.73 -3.01 4.02
C LYS A 492 37.92 -4.39 3.38
N VAL A 493 36.86 -5.14 3.19
CA VAL A 493 36.90 -6.46 2.56
C VAL A 493 37.09 -6.31 1.06
N THR A 494 38.15 -6.93 0.54
CA THR A 494 38.42 -7.05 -0.91
C THR A 494 38.46 -8.52 -1.27
N LEU A 495 37.64 -8.96 -2.21
CA LEU A 495 37.43 -10.36 -2.55
C LEU A 495 37.01 -10.48 -4.03
N GLN A 496 37.47 -11.51 -4.70
CA GLN A 496 37.05 -11.85 -6.06
C GLN A 496 36.67 -13.32 -6.14
N ILE A 497 35.48 -13.61 -6.67
CA ILE A 497 34.95 -14.96 -6.89
C ILE A 497 34.61 -15.08 -8.37
N LYS A 498 35.08 -16.13 -9.03
CA LYS A 498 34.88 -16.37 -10.47
C LYS A 498 33.58 -17.13 -10.71
N GLU A 499 33.01 -16.99 -11.91
CA GLU A 499 31.90 -17.80 -12.39
C GLU A 499 32.19 -19.30 -12.21
N GLY A 500 31.21 -20.04 -11.65
CA GLY A 500 31.30 -21.46 -11.41
C GLY A 500 32.18 -21.90 -10.22
N GLU A 501 32.77 -20.95 -9.48
CA GLU A 501 33.60 -21.23 -8.31
C GLU A 501 32.75 -21.63 -7.10
N ARG A 502 33.23 -22.60 -6.32
CA ARG A 502 32.59 -23.08 -5.08
C ARG A 502 33.37 -22.64 -3.89
N VAL A 503 32.84 -21.71 -3.12
CA VAL A 503 33.55 -21.03 -2.02
C VAL A 503 32.84 -21.25 -0.70
N GLY A 504 33.59 -21.76 0.29
CA GLY A 504 33.20 -21.85 1.68
C GLY A 504 33.60 -20.59 2.45
N ILE A 505 32.71 -20.05 3.26
CA ILE A 505 32.98 -18.91 4.12
C ILE A 505 32.89 -19.36 5.57
N VAL A 506 33.98 -19.28 6.27
CA VAL A 506 34.11 -19.72 7.67
C VAL A 506 34.57 -18.57 8.58
N GLY A 507 34.28 -18.64 9.86
CA GLY A 507 34.66 -17.61 10.83
C GLY A 507 33.77 -17.65 12.06
N LYS A 508 34.18 -17.00 13.13
CA LYS A 508 33.45 -16.95 14.40
C LYS A 508 32.04 -16.34 14.25
N ILE A 509 31.16 -16.56 15.21
CA ILE A 509 29.87 -15.89 15.29
C ILE A 509 30.13 -14.39 15.37
N GLY A 510 29.37 -13.59 14.58
CA GLY A 510 29.55 -12.13 14.49
C GLY A 510 30.73 -11.68 13.61
N SER A 511 31.40 -12.54 12.86
CA SER A 511 32.51 -12.18 11.97
C SER A 511 32.08 -11.51 10.64
N GLY A 512 30.79 -11.37 10.37
CA GLY A 512 30.29 -10.69 9.17
C GLY A 512 29.92 -11.61 7.99
N LYS A 513 29.91 -12.94 8.15
CA LYS A 513 29.62 -13.93 7.08
C LYS A 513 28.26 -13.69 6.39
N SER A 514 27.19 -13.69 7.16
CA SER A 514 25.83 -13.44 6.66
C SER A 514 25.66 -12.02 6.09
N THR A 515 26.40 -11.05 6.66
CA THR A 515 26.44 -9.67 6.15
C THR A 515 27.05 -9.61 4.75
N LEU A 516 28.11 -10.37 4.51
CA LEU A 516 28.74 -10.48 3.20
C LEU A 516 27.75 -10.99 2.15
N LEU A 517 27.02 -12.07 2.46
CA LEU A 517 25.99 -12.61 1.54
C LEU A 517 24.86 -11.62 1.28
N LYS A 518 24.39 -10.91 2.32
CA LYS A 518 23.33 -9.88 2.20
C LYS A 518 23.76 -8.70 1.33
N LEU A 519 25.01 -8.29 1.36
CA LEU A 519 25.56 -7.24 0.49
C LEU A 519 25.67 -7.71 -0.96
N ILE A 520 26.11 -8.94 -1.19
CA ILE A 520 26.17 -9.52 -2.55
C ILE A 520 24.78 -9.62 -3.16
N ASN A 521 23.76 -10.03 -2.38
CA ASN A 521 22.36 -10.10 -2.81
C ASN A 521 21.68 -8.73 -3.00
N GLY A 522 22.34 -7.62 -2.60
CA GLY A 522 21.76 -6.27 -2.68
C GLY A 522 20.62 -6.01 -1.70
N LEU A 523 20.52 -6.78 -0.58
CA LEU A 523 19.59 -6.47 0.51
C LEU A 523 20.04 -5.23 1.29
N TYR A 524 21.35 -5.01 1.34
CA TYR A 524 21.98 -3.79 1.87
C TYR A 524 22.99 -3.28 0.86
N SER A 525 23.26 -1.98 0.90
CA SER A 525 24.33 -1.36 0.12
C SER A 525 25.54 -1.09 1.01
N PRO A 526 26.77 -1.24 0.53
CA PRO A 526 27.96 -0.94 1.33
C PRO A 526 28.01 0.54 1.71
N THR A 527 28.59 0.85 2.88
CA THR A 527 28.82 2.23 3.32
C THR A 527 29.98 2.87 2.57
N GLN A 528 31.01 2.05 2.27
CA GLN A 528 32.16 2.42 1.45
C GLN A 528 32.57 1.24 0.58
N GLY A 529 33.19 1.52 -0.58
CA GLY A 529 33.57 0.51 -1.54
C GLY A 529 32.41 0.09 -2.44
N PHE A 530 32.60 -0.97 -3.24
CA PHE A 530 31.65 -1.42 -4.25
C PHE A 530 31.54 -2.94 -4.25
N VAL A 531 30.32 -3.42 -4.49
CA VAL A 531 30.04 -4.84 -4.78
C VAL A 531 29.64 -4.95 -6.24
N ARG A 532 30.43 -5.63 -7.05
CA ARG A 532 30.18 -5.79 -8.48
C ARG A 532 29.79 -7.22 -8.82
N ILE A 533 28.79 -7.34 -9.68
CA ILE A 533 28.40 -8.63 -10.30
C ILE A 533 28.63 -8.49 -11.80
N ASP A 534 29.45 -9.38 -12.36
CA ASP A 534 29.86 -9.34 -13.76
C ASP A 534 30.39 -7.96 -14.21
N GLY A 535 31.16 -7.31 -13.31
CA GLY A 535 31.77 -6.01 -13.55
C GLY A 535 30.85 -4.79 -13.36
N THR A 536 29.55 -5.00 -13.11
CA THR A 536 28.57 -3.92 -12.84
C THR A 536 28.32 -3.82 -11.34
N ASP A 537 28.24 -2.59 -10.80
CA ASP A 537 27.86 -2.38 -9.40
C ASP A 537 26.47 -2.95 -9.15
N ASN A 538 26.31 -3.75 -8.08
CA ASN A 538 25.04 -4.39 -7.79
C ASN A 538 23.92 -3.39 -7.42
N SER A 539 24.27 -2.18 -6.99
CA SER A 539 23.33 -1.09 -6.72
C SER A 539 22.75 -0.46 -8.00
N GLU A 540 23.43 -0.61 -9.15
CA GLU A 540 22.97 -0.13 -10.45
C GLU A 540 22.16 -1.17 -11.23
N ILE A 541 22.25 -2.46 -10.85
CA ILE A 541 21.47 -3.54 -11.47
C ILE A 541 20.02 -3.48 -10.95
N ASP A 542 19.04 -3.73 -11.83
CA ASP A 542 17.64 -3.86 -11.37
C ASP A 542 17.58 -4.91 -10.24
N PRO A 543 17.09 -4.58 -9.03
CA PRO A 543 17.03 -5.50 -7.89
C PRO A 543 16.30 -6.82 -8.19
N TYR A 544 15.36 -6.81 -9.12
CA TYR A 544 14.67 -8.01 -9.57
C TYR A 544 15.62 -8.93 -10.35
N ASP A 545 16.36 -8.38 -11.32
CA ASP A 545 17.33 -9.15 -12.10
C ASP A 545 18.46 -9.67 -11.21
N LEU A 546 18.92 -8.83 -10.27
CA LEU A 546 19.96 -9.24 -9.33
C LEU A 546 19.51 -10.43 -8.48
N ARG A 547 18.36 -10.32 -7.78
CA ARG A 547 17.88 -11.36 -6.85
C ARG A 547 17.39 -12.62 -7.56
N ARG A 548 16.98 -12.52 -8.80
CA ARG A 548 16.64 -13.67 -9.64
C ARG A 548 17.89 -14.49 -10.01
N ASN A 549 19.00 -13.82 -10.25
CA ASN A 549 20.25 -14.49 -10.66
C ASN A 549 21.16 -14.81 -9.47
N VAL A 550 21.02 -14.12 -8.33
CA VAL A 550 21.80 -14.30 -7.10
C VAL A 550 20.86 -14.70 -5.98
N HIS A 551 20.66 -15.99 -5.77
CA HIS A 551 19.70 -16.48 -4.79
C HIS A 551 20.36 -16.67 -3.42
N TYR A 552 19.69 -16.20 -2.35
CA TYR A 552 20.16 -16.25 -0.98
C TYR A 552 19.19 -17.03 -0.09
N VAL A 553 19.67 -18.05 0.57
CA VAL A 553 18.96 -18.80 1.62
C VAL A 553 19.57 -18.45 2.96
N SER A 554 18.78 -17.83 3.83
CA SER A 554 19.22 -17.48 5.19
C SER A 554 19.10 -18.65 6.15
N ASP A 555 19.89 -18.63 7.22
CA ASP A 555 19.79 -19.57 8.33
C ASP A 555 18.38 -19.54 8.96
N ASP A 556 17.83 -18.36 9.25
CA ASP A 556 16.45 -18.19 9.72
C ASP A 556 15.47 -18.12 8.53
N SER A 557 15.15 -19.30 7.98
CA SER A 557 14.25 -19.40 6.82
C SER A 557 12.79 -19.31 7.24
N VAL A 558 12.09 -18.29 6.74
CA VAL A 558 10.67 -18.05 6.98
C VAL A 558 9.82 -18.69 5.89
N LEU A 559 8.81 -19.46 6.31
CA LEU A 559 7.74 -19.95 5.42
C LEU A 559 6.49 -19.08 5.58
N PHE A 560 5.73 -18.96 4.50
CA PHE A 560 4.48 -18.20 4.49
C PHE A 560 3.29 -19.13 4.70
N TYR A 561 2.22 -18.60 5.25
CA TYR A 561 0.98 -19.35 5.43
C TYR A 561 0.50 -19.93 4.09
N GLY A 562 0.18 -21.20 4.08
CA GLY A 562 -0.20 -21.99 2.90
C GLY A 562 0.33 -23.42 3.02
N THR A 563 0.48 -24.09 1.89
CA THR A 563 0.98 -25.46 1.80
C THR A 563 2.49 -25.50 1.57
N ILE A 564 3.10 -26.69 1.69
CA ILE A 564 4.49 -26.93 1.29
C ILE A 564 4.68 -26.59 -0.18
N ARG A 565 3.75 -27.02 -1.04
CA ARG A 565 3.75 -26.74 -2.49
C ARG A 565 3.76 -25.23 -2.76
N ASP A 566 2.85 -24.46 -2.12
CA ASP A 566 2.78 -23.00 -2.29
C ASP A 566 4.11 -22.34 -1.92
N ASN A 567 4.71 -22.80 -0.82
CA ASN A 567 5.98 -22.27 -0.35
C ASN A 567 7.16 -22.56 -1.28
N ILE A 568 7.21 -23.73 -1.89
CA ILE A 568 8.24 -24.07 -2.90
C ILE A 568 8.01 -23.24 -4.17
N ALA A 569 6.77 -23.17 -4.65
CA ALA A 569 6.38 -22.44 -5.87
C ALA A 569 6.72 -20.94 -5.82
N MET A 570 6.86 -20.35 -4.62
CA MET A 570 7.32 -18.95 -4.48
C MET A 570 8.69 -18.68 -5.11
N GLY A 571 9.54 -19.70 -5.25
CA GLY A 571 10.84 -19.59 -5.93
C GLY A 571 10.69 -19.32 -7.43
N ASN A 572 9.66 -19.87 -8.05
CA ASN A 572 9.26 -19.60 -9.42
C ASN A 572 7.74 -19.79 -9.58
N PRO A 573 6.91 -18.73 -9.55
CA PRO A 573 5.45 -18.85 -9.66
C PRO A 573 4.93 -19.43 -10.97
N ARG A 574 5.81 -19.62 -11.97
CA ARG A 574 5.49 -20.22 -13.28
C ARG A 574 5.96 -21.65 -13.41
N ALA A 575 6.56 -22.21 -12.37
CA ALA A 575 7.08 -23.56 -12.41
C ALA A 575 5.97 -24.58 -12.64
N THR A 576 6.28 -25.60 -13.41
CA THR A 576 5.40 -26.76 -13.55
C THR A 576 5.44 -27.63 -12.30
N ASP A 577 4.43 -28.50 -12.15
CA ASP A 577 4.41 -29.46 -11.04
C ASP A 577 5.65 -30.36 -11.04
N GLU A 578 6.13 -30.76 -12.21
CA GLU A 578 7.34 -31.56 -12.35
C GLU A 578 8.59 -30.84 -11.83
N GLU A 579 8.71 -29.54 -12.13
CA GLU A 579 9.83 -28.71 -11.64
C GLU A 579 9.74 -28.55 -10.11
N ILE A 580 8.55 -28.34 -9.56
CA ILE A 580 8.34 -28.24 -8.11
C ILE A 580 8.73 -29.56 -7.43
N LEU A 581 8.25 -30.68 -7.93
CA LEU A 581 8.57 -32.02 -7.40
C LEU A 581 10.07 -32.33 -7.51
N HIS A 582 10.71 -31.95 -8.62
CA HIS A 582 12.15 -32.13 -8.80
C HIS A 582 12.95 -31.31 -7.77
N ALA A 583 12.61 -30.05 -7.57
CA ALA A 583 13.25 -29.18 -6.58
C ALA A 583 13.03 -29.70 -5.16
N ALA A 584 11.84 -30.18 -4.85
CA ALA A 584 11.48 -30.82 -3.59
C ALA A 584 12.31 -32.10 -3.33
N HIS A 585 12.47 -32.92 -4.35
CA HIS A 585 13.31 -34.13 -4.29
C HIS A 585 14.78 -33.80 -3.98
N LEU A 586 15.36 -32.85 -4.70
CA LEU A 586 16.73 -32.40 -4.47
C LEU A 586 16.97 -31.87 -3.04
N ALA A 587 15.96 -31.23 -2.45
CA ALA A 587 16.00 -30.71 -1.09
C ALA A 587 15.53 -31.72 -0.03
N GLY A 588 15.21 -32.97 -0.39
CA GLY A 588 14.77 -34.02 0.54
C GLY A 588 13.37 -33.79 1.15
N VAL A 589 12.54 -32.91 0.58
CA VAL A 589 11.16 -32.63 1.05
C VAL A 589 10.25 -33.84 0.88
N ASP A 590 10.54 -34.75 -0.07
CA ASP A 590 9.78 -35.98 -0.28
C ASP A 590 9.60 -36.79 0.99
N LYS A 591 10.66 -36.89 1.81
CA LYS A 591 10.62 -37.64 3.06
C LYS A 591 9.68 -37.02 4.09
N ILE A 592 9.50 -35.69 4.02
CA ILE A 592 8.59 -34.94 4.90
C ILE A 592 7.15 -35.21 4.50
N VAL A 593 6.86 -35.09 3.20
CA VAL A 593 5.49 -35.22 2.68
C VAL A 593 4.98 -36.65 2.65
N GLN A 594 5.87 -37.65 2.49
CA GLN A 594 5.50 -39.07 2.55
C GLN A 594 4.94 -39.50 3.92
N MET A 595 5.27 -38.79 4.99
CA MET A 595 4.78 -39.07 6.33
C MET A 595 3.41 -38.43 6.63
N HIS A 596 2.87 -37.58 5.74
CA HIS A 596 1.65 -36.83 5.97
C HIS A 596 0.59 -37.19 4.93
N PRO A 597 -0.70 -37.44 5.35
CA PRO A 597 -1.77 -37.85 4.42
C PRO A 597 -2.03 -36.84 3.28
N SER A 598 -1.80 -35.55 3.51
CA SER A 598 -2.02 -34.50 2.52
C SER A 598 -0.84 -34.32 1.56
N GLY A 599 0.27 -35.04 1.71
CA GLY A 599 1.44 -34.90 0.85
C GLY A 599 1.96 -33.48 0.75
N TYR A 600 2.13 -32.96 -0.47
CA TYR A 600 2.58 -31.60 -0.74
C TYR A 600 1.57 -30.51 -0.37
N ASP A 601 0.29 -30.84 -0.17
CA ASP A 601 -0.76 -29.94 0.30
C ASP A 601 -0.78 -29.82 1.84
N MET A 602 0.22 -30.40 2.52
CA MET A 602 0.42 -30.25 3.96
C MET A 602 0.55 -28.76 4.33
N PRO A 603 -0.31 -28.24 5.27
CA PRO A 603 -0.20 -26.87 5.72
C PRO A 603 1.06 -26.65 6.56
N VAL A 604 1.75 -25.54 6.31
CA VAL A 604 2.97 -25.20 7.07
C VAL A 604 2.69 -24.32 8.31
N GLY A 605 1.50 -23.76 8.42
CA GLY A 605 1.12 -22.83 9.49
C GLY A 605 1.75 -21.45 9.34
N GLU A 606 1.47 -20.58 10.31
CA GLU A 606 2.05 -19.23 10.34
C GLU A 606 3.56 -19.32 10.59
N ARG A 607 4.38 -18.68 9.74
CA ARG A 607 5.85 -18.73 9.77
C ARG A 607 6.44 -20.13 9.75
N GLY A 608 5.68 -21.13 9.31
CA GLY A 608 6.12 -22.52 9.29
C GLY A 608 6.09 -23.24 10.63
N GLN A 609 5.27 -22.80 11.60
CA GLN A 609 5.21 -23.35 12.97
C GLN A 609 4.82 -24.83 13.04
N LEU A 610 4.10 -25.35 12.05
CA LEU A 610 3.71 -26.75 11.99
C LEU A 610 4.87 -27.69 11.56
N LEU A 611 5.99 -27.13 11.13
CA LEU A 611 7.17 -27.87 10.71
C LEU A 611 8.31 -27.71 11.72
N SER A 612 9.15 -28.74 11.85
CA SER A 612 10.41 -28.64 12.59
C SER A 612 11.37 -27.65 11.91
N SER A 613 12.39 -27.16 12.61
CA SER A 613 13.40 -26.26 12.03
C SER A 613 14.08 -26.86 10.80
N GLY A 614 14.45 -28.14 10.83
CA GLY A 614 15.02 -28.85 9.69
C GLY A 614 14.06 -28.98 8.51
N GLN A 615 12.78 -29.25 8.77
CA GLN A 615 11.76 -29.31 7.73
C GLN A 615 11.53 -27.94 7.07
N ARG A 616 11.49 -26.86 7.86
CA ARG A 616 11.42 -25.50 7.31
C ARG A 616 12.61 -25.18 6.41
N GLN A 617 13.81 -25.58 6.84
CA GLN A 617 15.04 -25.38 6.08
C GLN A 617 15.03 -26.16 4.77
N ALA A 618 14.54 -27.41 4.77
CA ALA A 618 14.36 -28.22 3.55
C ALA A 618 13.42 -27.55 2.53
N VAL A 619 12.27 -27.04 2.98
CA VAL A 619 11.33 -26.35 2.11
C VAL A 619 11.94 -25.04 1.56
N ALA A 620 12.69 -24.30 2.36
CA ALA A 620 13.39 -23.09 1.91
C ALA A 620 14.50 -23.40 0.89
N LEU A 621 15.22 -24.50 1.05
CA LEU A 621 16.19 -25.00 0.08
C LEU A 621 15.48 -25.40 -1.23
N ALA A 622 14.36 -26.14 -1.17
CA ALA A 622 13.58 -26.49 -2.34
C ALA A 622 13.13 -25.24 -3.13
N ARG A 623 12.66 -24.20 -2.42
CA ARG A 623 12.32 -22.90 -3.00
C ARG A 623 13.48 -22.28 -3.76
N ALA A 624 14.68 -22.30 -3.18
CA ALA A 624 15.89 -21.75 -3.80
C ALA A 624 16.36 -22.57 -5.01
N LEU A 625 16.26 -23.89 -4.93
CA LEU A 625 16.63 -24.78 -6.03
C LEU A 625 15.66 -24.63 -7.22
N LEU A 626 14.37 -24.42 -6.95
CA LEU A 626 13.36 -24.17 -7.99
C LEU A 626 13.65 -22.89 -8.78
N ALA A 627 14.19 -21.86 -8.15
CA ALA A 627 14.55 -20.60 -8.79
C ALA A 627 15.67 -20.77 -9.85
N ASN A 628 16.45 -21.83 -9.77
CA ASN A 628 17.50 -22.22 -10.74
C ASN A 628 18.52 -21.10 -11.07
N ALA A 629 18.89 -20.31 -10.05
CA ALA A 629 19.79 -19.17 -10.20
C ALA A 629 21.25 -19.61 -10.55
N PRO A 630 21.99 -18.80 -11.36
CA PRO A 630 23.42 -19.06 -11.63
C PRO A 630 24.32 -18.88 -10.40
N VAL A 631 23.92 -18.05 -9.43
CA VAL A 631 24.61 -17.89 -8.15
C VAL A 631 23.72 -18.35 -7.03
N LEU A 632 24.19 -19.33 -6.25
CA LEU A 632 23.48 -19.84 -5.06
C LEU A 632 24.31 -19.51 -3.81
N MET A 633 23.67 -18.82 -2.86
CA MET A 633 24.26 -18.45 -1.58
C MET A 633 23.50 -19.10 -0.44
N LEU A 634 24.14 -19.93 0.32
CA LEU A 634 23.58 -20.71 1.40
C LEU A 634 24.21 -20.30 2.74
N ASP A 635 23.38 -19.87 3.68
CA ASP A 635 23.81 -19.50 5.03
C ASP A 635 23.39 -20.61 6.01
N GLU A 636 24.34 -21.39 6.51
CA GLU A 636 24.15 -22.56 7.39
C GLU A 636 23.08 -23.55 6.87
N PRO A 637 23.16 -24.04 5.61
CA PRO A 637 22.07 -24.78 4.94
C PRO A 637 21.66 -26.08 5.63
N THR A 638 22.49 -26.61 6.49
CA THR A 638 22.25 -27.88 7.22
C THR A 638 22.30 -27.70 8.73
N GLY A 639 22.31 -26.46 9.23
CA GLY A 639 22.44 -26.15 10.66
C GLY A 639 21.38 -26.81 11.55
N SER A 640 20.18 -26.91 11.08
CA SER A 640 18.99 -27.42 11.80
C SER A 640 18.54 -28.83 11.41
N VAL A 641 19.24 -29.52 10.49
CA VAL A 641 18.86 -30.86 10.01
C VAL A 641 19.72 -31.95 10.57
N ASP A 642 19.19 -33.17 10.55
CA ASP A 642 19.95 -34.36 10.99
C ASP A 642 21.00 -34.78 9.97
N ASN A 643 21.95 -35.65 10.42
CA ASN A 643 23.05 -36.10 9.58
C ASN A 643 22.58 -36.97 8.38
N GLY A 644 21.44 -37.65 8.48
CA GLY A 644 20.87 -38.44 7.39
C GLY A 644 20.39 -37.54 6.26
N PHE A 645 19.62 -36.52 6.61
CA PHE A 645 19.17 -35.49 5.65
C PHE A 645 20.37 -34.77 5.00
N GLU A 646 21.37 -34.35 5.83
CA GLU A 646 22.54 -33.67 5.32
C GLU A 646 23.28 -34.53 4.28
N LYS A 647 23.47 -35.81 4.56
CA LYS A 647 24.16 -36.76 3.66
C LYS A 647 23.40 -36.85 2.31
N ASP A 648 22.06 -36.98 2.35
CA ASP A 648 21.28 -37.13 1.14
C ASP A 648 21.28 -35.84 0.33
N PHE A 649 21.14 -34.70 0.99
CA PHE A 649 21.21 -33.36 0.35
C PHE A 649 22.57 -33.14 -0.32
N MET A 650 23.67 -33.49 0.39
CA MET A 650 25.02 -33.39 -0.13
C MET A 650 25.27 -34.30 -1.32
N ALA A 651 24.63 -35.45 -1.38
CA ALA A 651 24.71 -36.36 -2.51
C ALA A 651 23.91 -35.89 -3.72
N ALA A 652 22.74 -35.24 -3.51
CA ALA A 652 21.85 -34.79 -4.53
C ALA A 652 22.25 -33.45 -5.19
N LEU A 653 22.97 -32.58 -4.47
CA LEU A 653 23.26 -31.21 -4.88
C LEU A 653 24.33 -31.06 -5.98
N PRO A 654 25.43 -31.86 -6.06
CA PRO A 654 26.52 -31.65 -7.01
C PRO A 654 26.12 -31.62 -8.50
N PRO A 655 25.20 -32.47 -9.00
CA PRO A 655 24.72 -32.37 -10.39
C PRO A 655 24.03 -31.03 -10.69
N TYR A 656 23.26 -30.51 -9.73
CA TYR A 656 22.55 -29.22 -9.83
C TYR A 656 23.54 -28.04 -9.86
N LEU A 657 24.67 -28.13 -9.15
CA LEU A 657 25.69 -27.08 -9.05
C LEU A 657 26.61 -26.98 -10.25
N LYS A 658 26.49 -27.87 -11.23
CA LYS A 658 27.39 -27.85 -12.40
C LYS A 658 27.23 -26.53 -13.18
N GLY A 659 28.35 -25.79 -13.28
CA GLY A 659 28.39 -24.48 -13.96
C GLY A 659 27.79 -23.31 -13.16
N LYS A 660 27.46 -23.49 -11.88
CA LYS A 660 26.93 -22.44 -11.01
C LYS A 660 27.97 -22.01 -9.97
N THR A 661 27.93 -20.74 -9.64
CA THR A 661 28.72 -20.18 -8.52
C THR A 661 28.03 -20.50 -7.20
N LEU A 662 28.78 -21.09 -6.26
CA LEU A 662 28.25 -21.44 -4.94
C LEU A 662 29.03 -20.71 -3.84
N LEU A 663 28.31 -20.02 -2.96
CA LEU A 663 28.85 -19.51 -1.69
C LEU A 663 28.15 -20.20 -0.54
N VAL A 664 28.90 -20.84 0.35
CA VAL A 664 28.31 -21.51 1.51
C VAL A 664 28.97 -21.00 2.79
N VAL A 665 28.17 -20.45 3.68
CA VAL A 665 28.57 -20.20 5.08
C VAL A 665 28.24 -21.43 5.88
N THR A 666 29.24 -22.03 6.54
CA THR A 666 28.98 -23.18 7.38
C THR A 666 30.10 -23.41 8.41
N HIS A 667 29.71 -24.08 9.50
CA HIS A 667 30.63 -24.61 10.51
C HIS A 667 30.81 -26.15 10.42
N ARG A 668 30.04 -26.81 9.51
CA ARG A 668 30.07 -28.26 9.34
C ARG A 668 31.13 -28.67 8.33
N ALA A 669 32.05 -29.56 8.75
CA ALA A 669 33.13 -30.06 7.89
C ALA A 669 32.59 -30.81 6.65
N SER A 670 31.50 -31.56 6.80
CA SER A 670 30.80 -32.28 5.71
C SER A 670 30.39 -31.33 4.58
N VAL A 671 29.82 -30.18 4.90
CA VAL A 671 29.37 -29.19 3.89
C VAL A 671 30.59 -28.55 3.19
N LEU A 672 31.70 -28.40 3.87
CA LEU A 672 32.97 -27.92 3.28
C LEU A 672 33.54 -28.90 2.24
N GLU A 673 33.09 -30.15 2.19
CA GLU A 673 33.49 -31.07 1.14
C GLU A 673 33.04 -30.62 -0.27
N MET A 674 31.95 -29.85 -0.39
CA MET A 674 31.42 -29.34 -1.66
C MET A 674 32.20 -28.17 -2.23
N VAL A 675 33.05 -27.51 -1.46
CA VAL A 675 33.76 -26.30 -1.87
C VAL A 675 35.21 -26.58 -2.22
N ASP A 676 35.75 -25.75 -3.11
CA ASP A 676 37.12 -25.87 -3.62
C ASP A 676 38.03 -24.82 -2.94
N ARG A 677 37.49 -23.73 -2.47
CA ARG A 677 38.17 -22.58 -1.85
C ARG A 677 37.49 -22.20 -0.55
N ILE A 678 38.29 -21.77 0.43
CA ILE A 678 37.77 -21.29 1.72
C ILE A 678 38.25 -19.88 1.97
N ILE A 679 37.31 -19.05 2.43
CA ILE A 679 37.50 -17.69 2.90
C ILE A 679 37.27 -17.67 4.41
N VAL A 680 38.16 -17.03 5.13
CA VAL A 680 38.08 -16.89 6.60
C VAL A 680 37.80 -15.41 6.93
N LEU A 681 36.69 -15.17 7.60
CA LEU A 681 36.36 -13.87 8.15
C LEU A 681 36.54 -13.86 9.68
N ASP A 682 37.16 -12.81 10.19
CA ASP A 682 37.23 -12.52 11.63
C ASP A 682 37.06 -11.03 11.89
N ALA A 683 36.18 -10.67 12.83
CA ALA A 683 35.86 -9.29 13.19
C ALA A 683 35.59 -8.35 11.95
N GLY A 684 34.87 -8.84 10.96
CA GLY A 684 34.53 -8.10 9.75
C GLY A 684 35.66 -8.01 8.70
N ARG A 685 36.80 -8.63 8.91
CA ARG A 685 37.96 -8.57 8.01
C ARG A 685 38.26 -9.93 7.37
N LEU A 686 38.75 -9.87 6.14
CA LEU A 686 39.27 -11.04 5.45
C LEU A 686 40.64 -11.41 6.03
N VAL A 687 40.74 -12.56 6.71
CA VAL A 687 41.96 -13.02 7.39
C VAL A 687 42.74 -14.03 6.53
N ALA A 688 42.03 -14.91 5.84
CA ALA A 688 42.65 -15.88 4.94
C ALA A 688 41.74 -16.18 3.76
N ASP A 689 42.35 -16.50 2.61
CA ASP A 689 41.71 -16.84 1.37
C ASP A 689 42.59 -17.77 0.57
N GLY A 690 42.08 -18.91 0.11
CA GLY A 690 42.84 -19.85 -0.65
C GLY A 690 42.19 -21.21 -0.85
N PRO A 691 42.89 -22.14 -1.50
CA PRO A 691 42.45 -23.53 -1.70
C PRO A 691 42.08 -24.19 -0.37
N LYS A 692 40.98 -24.97 -0.38
CA LYS A 692 40.44 -25.65 0.81
C LYS A 692 41.51 -26.39 1.63
N ALA A 693 42.36 -27.19 0.96
CA ALA A 693 43.38 -27.99 1.65
C ALA A 693 44.37 -27.15 2.47
N VAL A 694 44.80 -26.01 1.88
CA VAL A 694 45.76 -25.09 2.53
C VAL A 694 45.16 -24.39 3.74
N ILE A 695 43.90 -23.94 3.61
CA ILE A 695 43.24 -23.20 4.68
C ILE A 695 42.85 -24.13 5.83
N LEU A 696 42.34 -25.34 5.56
CA LEU A 696 42.02 -26.32 6.62
C LEU A 696 43.25 -26.70 7.43
N GLU A 697 44.39 -26.90 6.77
CA GLU A 697 45.66 -27.18 7.50
C GLU A 697 46.09 -26.04 8.45
N LYS A 698 45.85 -24.77 8.01
CA LYS A 698 46.11 -23.58 8.86
C LYS A 698 45.14 -23.41 10.01
N LEU A 699 43.87 -23.85 9.84
CA LEU A 699 42.86 -23.76 10.91
C LEU A 699 42.96 -24.87 11.94
N MET A 700 43.61 -25.99 11.61
CA MET A 700 43.87 -27.11 12.52
C MET A 700 45.16 -26.94 13.36
N LYS A 701 46.07 -26.08 12.92
CA LYS A 701 47.25 -25.62 13.69
C LYS A 701 46.90 -24.41 14.55
#